data_b4f2a1a69481740cb02f80a9c83e5617
#
_entry.id   b4f2a1a69481740cb02f80a9c83e5617
#
_cell.length_a   1.000
_cell.length_b   1.000
_cell.length_c   1.000
_cell.angle_alpha   90.00
_cell.angle_beta   90.00
_cell.angle_gamma   90.00
#
_symmetry.space_group_name_H-M   'P 1'
#
loop_
_entity.id
_entity.type
_entity.pdbx_description
1 polymer ?
#
loop_
_entity_poly.entity_id
_entity_poly.type
_entity_poly.pdbx_seq_one_letter_code
_entity_poly.pdbx_strand_id
1 'polypeptide(L)'
;MNTVLKYLDNYAIPLSLDKEFGELLNTLDKDLLAIEGLTRDYLDVSKRLDEYSDEDLSTFSIEGNSNATGAKNYLSRQGEVFKSLEKVLNYHMLWKSIRDNFDLETANKCIKESIEGGFMIHDMTNGGVDMVYCSMIPTSYIMKYGRPYNTLHSNPPRYADSFIGQVIEFIIDASSRFSGAISTSDIFINLAYYSKNENLNDKQIQQLLQRLVHLVNNPYRSSFQSPFYNCSILPKSGIMTAFGGYKYPNGESCIDYMDEILKVQKIFVKYFGKGIEDAKGVYKPATFPVVTLNVVRDYIKDDYEYIQEILKCFNKFDNVNIYIGDADKFASCCRIVNDYSRGNSINSFGSGAIGQQVIGSSRVITMGLSDIALETKEKHGNDKEKYFEVLKEKMSIAKDILYAQRKLAEKRFAEGFNIFHNIGWIKLSDYFSTYGAGGLFEATKILFDGDTNKDYTKEELEFAKKIPKFMEDFASDNSDEFMKLNVEFLTPLESGAKRLGRRIDKKYNKRNTFVSNQLTPLTLNVSLSKRMYNENELGGATSAGGIWHIGTEGEMPFDMKMKLLNKIVTEYPNIEHFAFNKTASYCEEGHLTLKNIDICPFCNKPIVEKILRVIGYYRPVKTWSDPRQKEFEKRQFYTLEQQTELIDEKENSNE
;
A
#
# COMPACT_ATOMS: atom_id res chain seq x y z
N MET A 1 11.42 -27.51 -25.66
CA MET A 1 10.46 -27.86 -24.61
C MET A 1 11.11 -27.67 -23.27
N ASN A 2 10.46 -27.01 -22.40
CA ASN A 2 10.90 -26.59 -21.09
C ASN A 2 11.23 -27.79 -20.18
N THR A 3 12.37 -27.76 -19.51
CA THR A 3 12.85 -28.85 -18.66
C THR A 3 11.90 -29.18 -17.51
N VAL A 4 11.24 -28.16 -16.93
CA VAL A 4 10.27 -28.34 -15.84
C VAL A 4 9.01 -29.07 -16.33
N LEU A 5 8.43 -28.65 -17.46
CA LEU A 5 7.26 -29.32 -18.04
C LEU A 5 7.58 -30.76 -18.43
N LYS A 6 8.77 -30.99 -19.02
CA LYS A 6 9.23 -32.34 -19.36
C LYS A 6 9.45 -33.20 -18.10
N TYR A 7 9.97 -32.61 -17.02
CA TYR A 7 10.12 -33.31 -15.74
C TYR A 7 8.77 -33.65 -15.12
N LEU A 8 7.84 -32.71 -15.12
CA LEU A 8 6.47 -32.93 -14.63
C LEU A 8 5.70 -33.96 -15.44
N ASP A 9 5.85 -33.96 -16.77
CA ASP A 9 5.29 -34.99 -17.66
C ASP A 9 5.81 -36.38 -17.31
N ASN A 10 7.11 -36.51 -17.05
CA ASN A 10 7.72 -37.77 -16.68
C ASN A 10 7.26 -38.32 -15.32
N TYR A 11 6.82 -37.43 -14.42
CA TYR A 11 6.29 -37.82 -13.09
C TYR A 11 4.75 -37.81 -13.07
N ALA A 12 4.10 -37.75 -14.24
CA ALA A 12 2.63 -37.77 -14.39
C ALA A 12 1.92 -36.67 -13.56
N ILE A 13 2.55 -35.50 -13.40
CA ILE A 13 1.90 -34.30 -12.91
C ILE A 13 1.54 -33.45 -14.16
N PRO A 14 0.40 -33.69 -14.81
CA PRO A 14 0.02 -32.93 -15.99
C PRO A 14 -0.37 -31.51 -15.55
N LEU A 15 0.48 -30.54 -15.80
CA LEU A 15 0.02 -29.18 -15.98
C LEU A 15 -0.68 -29.15 -17.32
N SER A 16 -1.99 -29.37 -17.34
CA SER A 16 -2.78 -29.20 -18.55
C SER A 16 -2.98 -27.71 -18.83
N LEU A 17 -1.92 -27.07 -19.33
CA LEU A 17 -2.02 -25.75 -19.92
C LEU A 17 -2.61 -25.88 -21.32
N ASP A 18 -3.50 -24.99 -21.69
CA ASP A 18 -4.00 -24.92 -23.06
C ASP A 18 -2.81 -24.74 -24.03
N LYS A 19 -2.85 -25.46 -25.15
CA LYS A 19 -1.75 -25.46 -26.14
C LYS A 19 -1.44 -24.06 -26.65
N GLU A 20 -2.49 -23.29 -26.94
CA GLU A 20 -2.41 -21.93 -27.45
C GLU A 20 -1.71 -20.99 -26.44
N PHE A 21 -1.96 -21.17 -25.14
CA PHE A 21 -1.25 -20.41 -24.09
C PHE A 21 0.23 -20.78 -24.05
N GLY A 22 0.56 -22.05 -24.18
CA GLY A 22 1.95 -22.52 -24.26
C GLY A 22 2.67 -21.96 -25.50
N GLU A 23 2.00 -21.93 -26.64
CA GLU A 23 2.52 -21.33 -27.89
C GLU A 23 2.75 -19.84 -27.71
N LEU A 24 1.80 -19.09 -27.13
CA LEU A 24 1.97 -17.67 -26.81
C LEU A 24 3.25 -17.43 -25.99
N LEU A 25 3.40 -18.13 -24.87
CA LEU A 25 4.59 -17.94 -24.00
C LEU A 25 5.91 -18.26 -24.72
N ASN A 26 5.90 -19.13 -25.73
CA ASN A 26 7.10 -19.44 -26.53
C ASN A 26 7.47 -18.32 -27.48
N THR A 27 6.55 -17.42 -27.83
CA THR A 27 6.83 -16.25 -28.69
C THR A 27 7.42 -15.06 -27.92
N LEU A 28 7.30 -15.06 -26.57
CA LEU A 28 7.73 -13.93 -25.74
C LEU A 28 9.23 -13.98 -25.42
N ASP A 29 9.82 -12.82 -25.17
CA ASP A 29 11.22 -12.70 -24.77
C ASP A 29 11.48 -13.44 -23.46
N LYS A 30 12.50 -14.33 -23.46
CA LYS A 30 12.82 -15.18 -22.32
C LYS A 30 13.30 -14.41 -21.10
N ASP A 31 14.00 -13.31 -21.31
CA ASP A 31 14.50 -12.47 -20.22
C ASP A 31 13.34 -11.68 -19.59
N LEU A 32 12.38 -11.20 -20.39
CA LEU A 32 11.18 -10.56 -19.87
C LEU A 32 10.29 -11.54 -19.10
N LEU A 33 10.15 -12.79 -19.58
CA LEU A 33 9.49 -13.85 -18.84
C LEU A 33 10.20 -14.15 -17.49
N ALA A 34 11.53 -14.14 -17.47
CA ALA A 34 12.30 -14.33 -16.24
C ALA A 34 12.14 -13.15 -15.27
N ILE A 35 12.15 -11.92 -15.77
CA ILE A 35 11.89 -10.69 -14.98
C ILE A 35 10.51 -10.77 -14.34
N GLU A 36 9.51 -11.27 -15.07
CA GLU A 36 8.15 -11.47 -14.55
C GLU A 36 8.03 -12.69 -13.60
N GLY A 37 9.08 -13.49 -13.47
CA GLY A 37 9.09 -14.69 -12.63
C GLY A 37 8.34 -15.87 -13.25
N LEU A 38 8.17 -15.87 -14.57
CA LEU A 38 7.61 -16.97 -15.35
C LEU A 38 8.71 -17.91 -15.85
N THR A 39 9.70 -18.18 -14.99
CA THR A 39 10.77 -19.13 -15.34
C THR A 39 10.19 -20.53 -15.50
N ARG A 40 10.73 -21.25 -16.45
CA ARG A 40 10.33 -22.61 -16.78
C ARG A 40 11.47 -23.61 -16.59
N ASP A 41 12.63 -23.15 -16.15
CA ASP A 41 13.79 -24.03 -15.98
C ASP A 41 13.74 -24.70 -14.61
N TYR A 42 13.77 -26.02 -14.58
CA TYR A 42 13.87 -26.79 -13.36
C TYR A 42 15.16 -26.47 -12.58
N LEU A 43 16.25 -26.21 -13.29
CA LEU A 43 17.51 -25.81 -12.67
C LEU A 43 17.41 -24.49 -11.93
N ASP A 44 16.60 -23.55 -12.41
CA ASP A 44 16.32 -22.32 -11.68
C ASP A 44 15.62 -22.59 -10.34
N VAL A 45 14.67 -23.52 -10.31
CA VAL A 45 13.98 -23.92 -9.06
C VAL A 45 14.96 -24.55 -8.08
N SER A 46 15.84 -25.44 -8.56
CA SER A 46 16.87 -26.07 -7.73
C SER A 46 17.87 -25.05 -7.20
N LYS A 47 18.37 -24.17 -8.07
CA LYS A 47 19.26 -23.07 -7.69
C LYS A 47 18.63 -22.15 -6.65
N ARG A 48 17.34 -21.82 -6.79
CA ARG A 48 16.60 -21.00 -5.82
C ARG A 48 16.42 -21.70 -4.48
N LEU A 49 16.32 -23.02 -4.45
CA LEU A 49 16.32 -23.79 -3.21
C LEU A 49 17.63 -23.66 -2.45
N ASP A 50 18.75 -23.69 -3.17
CA ASP A 50 20.08 -23.54 -2.59
C ASP A 50 20.32 -22.10 -2.13
N GLU A 51 20.01 -21.12 -2.98
CA GLU A 51 20.09 -19.69 -2.66
C GLU A 51 19.19 -19.30 -1.47
N TYR A 52 18.04 -19.94 -1.30
CA TYR A 52 17.17 -19.73 -0.15
C TYR A 52 17.86 -19.96 1.19
N SER A 53 18.86 -20.83 1.23
CA SER A 53 19.60 -21.14 2.45
C SER A 53 20.58 -20.03 2.82
N ASP A 54 21.05 -19.27 1.87
CA ASP A 54 22.15 -18.30 2.02
C ASP A 54 21.68 -16.86 2.07
N GLU A 55 20.54 -16.50 1.43
CA GLU A 55 20.05 -15.13 1.33
C GLU A 55 18.93 -14.78 2.31
N ASP A 56 18.76 -13.49 2.55
CA ASP A 56 17.59 -12.94 3.25
C ASP A 56 16.34 -13.09 2.37
N LEU A 57 15.29 -13.70 2.93
CA LEU A 57 14.02 -13.99 2.25
C LEU A 57 13.39 -12.81 1.52
N SER A 58 13.62 -11.62 1.99
CA SER A 58 13.07 -10.40 1.43
C SER A 58 13.68 -10.02 0.08
N THR A 59 14.95 -10.37 -0.16
CA THR A 59 15.64 -10.14 -1.43
C THR A 59 15.37 -11.27 -2.42
N PHE A 60 15.06 -12.45 -1.92
CA PHE A 60 14.83 -13.66 -2.70
C PHE A 60 13.45 -13.70 -3.38
N SER A 61 12.44 -13.08 -2.78
CA SER A 61 11.06 -13.19 -3.28
C SER A 61 10.88 -12.58 -4.67
N ILE A 62 10.26 -13.34 -5.59
CA ILE A 62 9.84 -12.85 -6.92
C ILE A 62 8.84 -11.70 -6.80
N GLU A 63 7.97 -11.79 -5.81
CA GLU A 63 6.94 -10.79 -5.55
C GLU A 63 7.39 -9.76 -4.53
N GLY A 64 8.44 -9.11 -4.58
CA GLY A 64 9.04 -8.15 -3.62
C GLY A 64 8.13 -7.27 -2.75
N ASN A 65 6.82 -7.57 -2.71
CA ASN A 65 5.86 -7.02 -1.75
C ASN A 65 5.88 -7.78 -0.42
N SER A 66 6.94 -8.49 -0.13
CA SER A 66 7.01 -9.23 1.09
C SER A 66 7.29 -8.31 2.26
N ASN A 67 6.34 -8.20 3.16
CA ASN A 67 6.54 -7.76 4.52
C ASN A 67 7.02 -8.94 5.39
N ALA A 68 7.70 -9.92 4.75
CA ALA A 68 8.27 -11.08 5.40
C ALA A 68 9.24 -10.65 6.51
N THR A 69 9.15 -11.31 7.64
CA THR A 69 9.94 -10.96 8.83
C THR A 69 11.40 -11.43 8.78
N GLY A 70 11.86 -11.94 7.63
CA GLY A 70 13.23 -12.46 7.47
C GLY A 70 13.49 -13.80 8.16
N ALA A 71 12.49 -14.39 8.83
CA ALA A 71 12.64 -15.68 9.48
C ALA A 71 12.55 -16.83 8.47
N LYS A 72 13.63 -17.57 8.29
CA LYS A 72 13.65 -18.76 7.45
C LYS A 72 12.89 -19.90 8.13
N ASN A 73 11.93 -20.49 7.43
CA ASN A 73 11.26 -21.71 7.86
C ASN A 73 10.79 -22.56 6.68
N TYR A 74 10.32 -23.77 6.97
CA TYR A 74 9.94 -24.72 5.94
C TYR A 74 8.75 -24.26 5.08
N LEU A 75 7.77 -23.55 5.65
CA LEU A 75 6.60 -23.06 4.92
C LEU A 75 7.00 -21.92 3.96
N SER A 76 7.86 -21.02 4.39
CA SER A 76 8.34 -19.93 3.52
C SER A 76 9.20 -20.49 2.39
N ARG A 77 10.06 -21.49 2.67
CA ARG A 77 10.82 -22.19 1.64
C ARG A 77 9.91 -22.87 0.61
N GLN A 78 8.90 -23.60 1.05
CA GLN A 78 7.92 -24.21 0.17
C GLN A 78 7.19 -23.18 -0.69
N GLY A 79 6.72 -22.08 -0.08
CA GLY A 79 6.06 -21.00 -0.78
C GLY A 79 6.93 -20.37 -1.87
N GLU A 80 8.22 -20.11 -1.59
CA GLU A 80 9.14 -19.52 -2.58
C GLU A 80 9.44 -20.46 -3.75
N VAL A 81 9.60 -21.75 -3.49
CA VAL A 81 9.86 -22.77 -4.52
C VAL A 81 8.73 -22.85 -5.53
N PHE A 82 7.49 -22.82 -5.04
CA PHE A 82 6.31 -22.98 -5.90
C PHE A 82 5.82 -21.69 -6.57
N LYS A 83 6.35 -20.52 -6.20
CA LYS A 83 5.89 -19.22 -6.72
C LYS A 83 5.90 -19.11 -8.25
N SER A 84 6.97 -19.57 -8.91
CA SER A 84 7.02 -19.52 -10.38
C SER A 84 5.95 -20.40 -11.02
N LEU A 85 5.71 -21.57 -10.46
CA LEU A 85 4.64 -22.46 -10.93
C LEU A 85 3.27 -21.85 -10.71
N GLU A 86 2.99 -21.37 -9.51
CA GLU A 86 1.76 -20.68 -9.16
C GLU A 86 1.51 -19.50 -10.10
N LYS A 87 2.57 -18.74 -10.42
CA LYS A 87 2.48 -17.61 -11.32
C LYS A 87 2.09 -18.01 -12.74
N VAL A 88 2.69 -19.07 -13.28
CA VAL A 88 2.31 -19.61 -14.61
C VAL A 88 0.84 -20.05 -14.62
N LEU A 89 0.38 -20.73 -13.56
CA LEU A 89 -1.02 -21.15 -13.45
C LEU A 89 -1.98 -19.96 -13.36
N ASN A 90 -1.61 -18.92 -12.61
CA ASN A 90 -2.42 -17.70 -12.50
C ASN A 90 -2.49 -16.93 -13.83
N TYR A 91 -1.39 -16.84 -14.57
CA TYR A 91 -1.40 -16.24 -15.91
C TYR A 91 -2.24 -17.07 -16.90
N HIS A 92 -2.18 -18.39 -16.80
CA HIS A 92 -3.04 -19.26 -17.62
C HIS A 92 -4.53 -19.09 -17.27
N MET A 93 -4.86 -19.05 -15.97
CA MET A 93 -6.24 -18.81 -15.50
C MET A 93 -6.77 -17.46 -15.99
N LEU A 94 -5.93 -16.42 -15.91
CA LEU A 94 -6.25 -15.07 -16.41
C LEU A 94 -6.47 -15.09 -17.93
N TRP A 95 -5.53 -15.67 -18.68
CA TRP A 95 -5.63 -15.80 -20.14
C TRP A 95 -6.92 -16.51 -20.54
N LYS A 96 -7.25 -17.61 -19.88
CA LYS A 96 -8.50 -18.36 -20.12
C LYS A 96 -9.73 -17.50 -19.82
N SER A 97 -9.72 -16.77 -18.71
CA SER A 97 -10.82 -15.86 -18.37
C SER A 97 -10.99 -14.75 -19.41
N ILE A 98 -9.91 -14.18 -19.93
CA ILE A 98 -9.98 -13.17 -20.98
C ILE A 98 -10.53 -13.80 -22.27
N ARG A 99 -10.02 -14.95 -22.69
CA ARG A 99 -10.50 -15.67 -23.88
C ARG A 99 -11.99 -15.97 -23.80
N ASP A 100 -12.45 -16.44 -22.66
CA ASP A 100 -13.85 -16.86 -22.47
C ASP A 100 -14.83 -15.67 -22.38
N ASN A 101 -14.36 -14.48 -21.97
CA ASN A 101 -15.18 -13.25 -21.89
C ASN A 101 -15.07 -12.36 -23.13
N PHE A 102 -14.01 -12.49 -23.91
CA PHE A 102 -13.74 -11.73 -25.14
C PHE A 102 -13.44 -12.71 -26.28
N ASP A 103 -12.15 -12.90 -26.62
CA ASP A 103 -11.69 -13.84 -27.64
C ASP A 103 -10.21 -14.22 -27.43
N LEU A 104 -9.70 -15.12 -28.29
CA LEU A 104 -8.32 -15.60 -28.24
C LEU A 104 -7.30 -14.50 -28.56
N GLU A 105 -7.59 -13.61 -29.51
CA GLU A 105 -6.69 -12.54 -29.92
C GLU A 105 -6.51 -11.54 -28.77
N THR A 106 -7.61 -11.12 -28.15
CA THR A 106 -7.61 -10.26 -26.95
C THR A 106 -6.85 -10.90 -25.80
N ALA A 107 -7.06 -12.20 -25.53
CA ALA A 107 -6.34 -12.90 -24.49
C ALA A 107 -4.81 -12.91 -24.72
N ASN A 108 -4.41 -13.22 -25.95
CA ASN A 108 -2.99 -13.19 -26.33
C ASN A 108 -2.38 -11.79 -26.24
N LYS A 109 -3.09 -10.75 -26.71
CA LYS A 109 -2.67 -9.35 -26.59
C LYS A 109 -2.52 -8.94 -25.13
N CYS A 110 -3.49 -9.23 -24.28
CA CYS A 110 -3.46 -8.87 -22.86
C CYS A 110 -2.27 -9.50 -22.11
N ILE A 111 -2.02 -10.80 -22.32
CA ILE A 111 -0.89 -11.47 -21.67
C ILE A 111 0.45 -10.95 -22.20
N LYS A 112 0.58 -10.79 -23.52
CA LYS A 112 1.78 -10.22 -24.12
C LYS A 112 2.10 -8.84 -23.53
N GLU A 113 1.13 -7.94 -23.54
CA GLU A 113 1.28 -6.58 -23.03
C GLU A 113 1.57 -6.54 -21.52
N SER A 114 1.06 -7.48 -20.75
CA SER A 114 1.36 -7.56 -19.30
C SER A 114 2.82 -7.97 -19.02
N ILE A 115 3.48 -8.62 -19.97
CA ILE A 115 4.88 -9.08 -19.86
C ILE A 115 5.83 -8.11 -20.55
N GLU A 116 5.47 -7.66 -21.76
CA GLU A 116 6.33 -6.82 -22.62
C GLU A 116 5.91 -5.35 -22.63
N GLY A 117 4.67 -5.03 -22.25
CA GLY A 117 4.09 -3.70 -22.35
C GLY A 117 4.38 -2.79 -21.14
N GLY A 118 3.79 -1.61 -21.18
CA GLY A 118 4.01 -0.51 -20.24
C GLY A 118 3.19 -0.59 -18.95
N PHE A 119 2.78 -1.77 -18.47
CA PHE A 119 2.06 -1.91 -17.23
C PHE A 119 2.38 -3.22 -16.49
N MET A 120 1.98 -3.31 -15.24
CA MET A 120 2.25 -4.45 -14.38
C MET A 120 0.99 -4.89 -13.63
N ILE A 121 0.67 -6.18 -13.67
CA ILE A 121 -0.39 -6.78 -12.86
C ILE A 121 0.18 -7.08 -11.47
N HIS A 122 -0.51 -6.64 -10.41
CA HIS A 122 -0.11 -6.91 -9.03
C HIS A 122 -0.53 -8.31 -8.57
N ASP A 123 0.30 -8.87 -7.67
CA ASP A 123 0.05 -10.09 -6.92
C ASP A 123 -0.52 -11.25 -7.76
N MET A 124 0.30 -11.69 -8.71
CA MET A 124 0.03 -12.89 -9.51
C MET A 124 0.48 -14.18 -8.81
N THR A 125 0.81 -14.09 -7.52
CA THR A 125 1.08 -15.16 -6.57
C THR A 125 0.31 -14.91 -5.28
N ASN A 126 0.47 -15.70 -4.23
CA ASN A 126 -0.15 -15.49 -2.91
C ASN A 126 -1.68 -15.43 -2.91
N GLY A 127 -2.31 -16.43 -3.46
CA GLY A 127 -3.76 -16.55 -3.46
C GLY A 127 -4.40 -16.37 -4.82
N GLY A 128 -3.62 -15.97 -5.81
CA GLY A 128 -4.04 -16.04 -7.18
C GLY A 128 -4.75 -14.80 -7.72
N VAL A 129 -4.95 -14.84 -9.01
CA VAL A 129 -5.56 -13.80 -9.84
C VAL A 129 -7.04 -13.57 -9.53
N ASP A 130 -7.68 -14.50 -8.85
CA ASP A 130 -9.10 -14.56 -8.53
C ASP A 130 -9.44 -14.13 -7.09
N MET A 131 -8.44 -13.70 -6.31
CA MET A 131 -8.61 -13.14 -4.98
C MET A 131 -8.73 -11.61 -5.06
N VAL A 132 -9.67 -11.01 -4.33
CA VAL A 132 -9.75 -9.54 -4.18
C VAL A 132 -8.54 -8.99 -3.40
N TYR A 133 -8.19 -7.73 -3.66
CA TYR A 133 -6.91 -7.15 -3.23
C TYR A 133 -6.95 -6.62 -1.80
N CYS A 134 -7.44 -5.41 -1.58
CA CYS A 134 -7.51 -4.78 -0.26
C CYS A 134 -8.95 -4.63 0.21
N SER A 135 -9.17 -4.66 1.53
CA SER A 135 -10.51 -4.46 2.10
C SER A 135 -10.47 -3.71 3.43
N MET A 136 -11.41 -2.80 3.61
CA MET A 136 -11.79 -2.25 4.89
C MET A 136 -13.09 -2.95 5.34
N ILE A 137 -13.04 -3.61 6.50
CA ILE A 137 -14.19 -4.29 7.10
C ILE A 137 -14.30 -3.83 8.57
N PRO A 138 -15.41 -3.26 8.99
CA PRO A 138 -15.55 -2.73 10.33
C PRO A 138 -15.64 -3.83 11.40
N THR A 139 -15.02 -3.61 12.55
CA THR A 139 -15.07 -4.51 13.69
C THR A 139 -16.44 -4.52 14.42
N SER A 140 -17.29 -3.55 14.11
CA SER A 140 -18.69 -3.53 14.54
C SER A 140 -19.47 -4.78 14.09
N TYR A 141 -19.08 -5.42 13.00
CA TYR A 141 -19.66 -6.70 12.61
C TYR A 141 -19.35 -7.80 13.63
N ILE A 142 -18.14 -7.80 14.19
CA ILE A 142 -17.76 -8.74 15.26
C ILE A 142 -18.57 -8.46 16.53
N MET A 143 -18.76 -7.18 16.91
CA MET A 143 -19.58 -6.81 18.05
C MET A 143 -21.02 -7.31 17.91
N LYS A 144 -21.57 -7.26 16.70
CA LYS A 144 -22.97 -7.60 16.43
C LYS A 144 -23.20 -9.08 16.20
N TYR A 145 -22.30 -9.75 15.49
CA TYR A 145 -22.49 -11.11 15.00
C TYR A 145 -21.48 -12.12 15.56
N GLY A 146 -20.46 -11.67 16.28
CA GLY A 146 -19.32 -12.50 16.63
C GLY A 146 -18.55 -12.93 15.40
N ARG A 147 -18.14 -14.20 15.38
CA ARG A 147 -17.54 -14.85 14.20
C ARG A 147 -18.44 -16.01 13.76
N PRO A 148 -19.50 -15.74 12.99
CA PRO A 148 -20.51 -16.75 12.58
C PRO A 148 -20.01 -17.65 11.44
N TYR A 149 -18.72 -17.94 11.39
CA TYR A 149 -18.06 -18.74 10.37
C TYR A 149 -16.99 -19.64 11.00
N ASN A 150 -16.54 -20.63 10.26
CA ASN A 150 -15.73 -21.76 10.72
C ASN A 150 -16.52 -22.84 11.48
N THR A 151 -15.84 -23.93 11.80
CA THR A 151 -16.43 -25.10 12.46
C THR A 151 -16.95 -24.78 13.86
N LEU A 152 -16.26 -23.87 14.58
CA LEU A 152 -16.66 -23.37 15.88
C LEU A 152 -17.06 -21.90 15.75
N HIS A 153 -18.34 -21.61 15.96
CA HIS A 153 -18.84 -20.25 16.02
C HIS A 153 -18.38 -19.56 17.29
N SER A 154 -17.99 -18.30 17.19
CA SER A 154 -17.83 -17.42 18.33
C SER A 154 -19.02 -16.46 18.38
N ASN A 155 -19.76 -16.45 19.47
CA ASN A 155 -20.83 -15.48 19.70
C ASN A 155 -20.27 -14.05 19.80
N PRO A 156 -21.12 -13.01 19.69
CA PRO A 156 -20.71 -11.64 19.97
C PRO A 156 -19.94 -11.53 21.30
N PRO A 157 -18.79 -10.84 21.30
CA PRO A 157 -17.93 -10.74 22.46
C PRO A 157 -18.66 -9.95 23.60
N ARG A 158 -18.53 -10.42 24.82
CA ARG A 158 -19.09 -9.75 25.99
C ARG A 158 -18.08 -8.90 26.76
N TYR A 159 -16.79 -9.15 26.54
CA TYR A 159 -15.67 -8.54 27.26
C TYR A 159 -14.61 -8.04 26.27
N ALA A 160 -13.86 -7.03 26.68
CA ALA A 160 -12.77 -6.43 25.90
C ALA A 160 -11.73 -7.48 25.46
N ASP A 161 -11.40 -8.43 26.32
CA ASP A 161 -10.47 -9.52 26.03
C ASP A 161 -10.97 -10.40 24.90
N SER A 162 -12.23 -10.81 24.94
CA SER A 162 -12.89 -11.61 23.92
C SER A 162 -13.02 -10.80 22.60
N PHE A 163 -13.34 -9.51 22.69
CA PHE A 163 -13.42 -8.63 21.52
C PHE A 163 -12.08 -8.56 20.79
N ILE A 164 -11.01 -8.20 21.48
CA ILE A 164 -9.66 -8.12 20.88
C ILE A 164 -9.20 -9.50 20.37
N GLY A 165 -9.50 -10.57 21.10
CA GLY A 165 -9.24 -11.93 20.63
C GLY A 165 -9.89 -12.23 19.29
N GLN A 166 -11.20 -11.97 19.15
CA GLN A 166 -11.95 -12.20 17.93
C GLN A 166 -11.51 -11.26 16.78
N VAL A 167 -11.13 -10.01 17.08
CA VAL A 167 -10.58 -9.09 16.07
C VAL A 167 -9.25 -9.61 15.54
N ILE A 168 -8.35 -10.09 16.38
CA ILE A 168 -7.07 -10.67 15.96
C ILE A 168 -7.29 -11.89 15.06
N GLU A 169 -8.16 -12.81 15.47
CA GLU A 169 -8.51 -13.99 14.68
C GLU A 169 -9.13 -13.60 13.32
N PHE A 170 -9.98 -12.57 13.30
CA PHE A 170 -10.54 -12.00 12.09
C PHE A 170 -9.45 -11.46 11.16
N ILE A 171 -8.49 -10.68 11.68
CA ILE A 171 -7.39 -10.12 10.88
C ILE A 171 -6.54 -11.23 10.27
N ILE A 172 -6.23 -12.28 11.06
CA ILE A 172 -5.45 -13.43 10.60
C ILE A 172 -6.20 -14.16 9.48
N ASP A 173 -7.48 -14.47 9.69
CA ASP A 173 -8.30 -15.17 8.68
C ASP A 173 -8.49 -14.31 7.43
N ALA A 174 -8.82 -13.03 7.57
CA ALA A 174 -8.95 -12.09 6.46
C ALA A 174 -7.64 -11.97 5.66
N SER A 175 -6.48 -12.01 6.30
CA SER A 175 -5.19 -11.93 5.63
C SER A 175 -4.92 -13.08 4.66
N SER A 176 -5.62 -14.20 4.78
CA SER A 176 -5.57 -15.33 3.85
C SER A 176 -6.60 -15.27 2.72
N ARG A 177 -7.52 -14.30 2.76
CA ARG A 177 -8.64 -14.14 1.82
C ARG A 177 -8.57 -12.88 0.96
N PHE A 178 -7.60 -12.01 1.27
CA PHE A 178 -7.31 -10.79 0.52
C PHE A 178 -5.81 -10.74 0.22
N SER A 179 -5.46 -10.49 -1.03
CA SER A 179 -4.04 -10.47 -1.42
C SER A 179 -3.31 -9.20 -0.97
N GLY A 180 -4.05 -8.14 -0.63
CA GLY A 180 -3.51 -6.86 -0.16
C GLY A 180 -3.74 -6.60 1.35
N ALA A 181 -4.09 -5.36 1.67
CA ALA A 181 -4.26 -4.89 3.04
C ALA A 181 -5.65 -5.16 3.61
N ILE A 182 -5.69 -5.39 4.92
CA ILE A 182 -6.91 -5.39 5.73
C ILE A 182 -6.91 -4.15 6.61
N SER A 183 -8.02 -3.44 6.65
CA SER A 183 -8.19 -2.25 7.48
C SER A 183 -9.41 -2.37 8.39
N THR A 184 -9.30 -1.82 9.59
CA THR A 184 -10.44 -1.58 10.48
C THR A 184 -10.39 -0.13 10.96
N SER A 185 -11.41 0.64 10.64
CA SER A 185 -11.49 2.06 11.02
C SER A 185 -11.98 2.28 12.44
N ASP A 186 -12.74 1.33 12.99
CA ASP A 186 -13.56 1.46 14.20
C ASP A 186 -13.06 0.66 15.40
N ILE A 187 -11.87 0.06 15.35
CA ILE A 187 -11.35 -0.81 16.41
C ILE A 187 -11.25 -0.08 17.77
N PHE A 188 -10.76 1.16 17.78
CA PHE A 188 -10.62 1.92 19.03
C PHE A 188 -11.97 2.43 19.54
N ILE A 189 -12.90 2.73 18.62
CA ILE A 189 -14.26 3.12 18.92
C ILE A 189 -14.97 1.95 19.65
N ASN A 190 -14.86 0.76 19.08
CA ASN A 190 -15.50 -0.43 19.64
C ASN A 190 -14.81 -0.92 20.91
N LEU A 191 -13.49 -0.81 21.03
CA LEU A 191 -12.79 -1.13 22.27
C LEU A 191 -13.19 -0.18 23.42
N ALA A 192 -13.48 1.09 23.12
CA ALA A 192 -13.93 2.06 24.13
C ALA A 192 -15.25 1.67 24.77
N TYR A 193 -16.17 1.05 24.03
CA TYR A 193 -17.40 0.51 24.59
C TYR A 193 -17.13 -0.51 25.70
N TYR A 194 -16.29 -1.49 25.45
CA TYR A 194 -15.93 -2.50 26.46
C TYR A 194 -15.12 -1.89 27.61
N SER A 195 -14.17 -1.01 27.26
CA SER A 195 -13.32 -0.34 28.24
C SER A 195 -14.14 0.40 29.31
N LYS A 196 -15.13 1.18 28.88
CA LYS A 196 -16.02 1.93 29.78
C LYS A 196 -16.90 1.00 30.59
N ASN A 197 -17.53 0.00 29.96
CA ASN A 197 -18.47 -0.91 30.62
C ASN A 197 -17.80 -1.85 31.62
N GLU A 198 -16.53 -2.19 31.40
CA GLU A 198 -15.72 -3.03 32.31
C GLU A 198 -14.89 -2.21 33.30
N ASN A 199 -14.91 -0.86 33.21
CA ASN A 199 -14.08 0.05 33.99
C ASN A 199 -12.58 -0.30 33.92
N LEU A 200 -12.07 -0.54 32.68
CA LEU A 200 -10.68 -0.91 32.46
C LEU A 200 -9.73 0.25 32.77
N ASN A 201 -8.66 -0.06 33.50
CA ASN A 201 -7.56 0.93 33.66
C ASN A 201 -6.62 0.97 32.47
N ASP A 202 -5.81 2.00 32.41
CA ASP A 202 -4.89 2.24 31.27
C ASP A 202 -3.94 1.08 30.99
N LYS A 203 -3.48 0.38 32.04
CA LYS A 203 -2.58 -0.77 31.90
C LYS A 203 -3.30 -1.97 31.24
N GLN A 204 -4.54 -2.22 31.61
CA GLN A 204 -5.36 -3.30 31.02
C GLN A 204 -5.63 -3.01 29.53
N ILE A 205 -6.03 -1.78 29.21
CA ILE A 205 -6.22 -1.34 27.82
C ILE A 205 -4.93 -1.50 27.03
N GLN A 206 -3.79 -1.02 27.57
CA GLN A 206 -2.49 -1.16 26.93
C GLN A 206 -2.11 -2.62 26.65
N GLN A 207 -2.38 -3.54 27.59
CA GLN A 207 -2.09 -4.97 27.39
C GLN A 207 -2.89 -5.59 26.23
N LEU A 208 -4.18 -5.24 26.10
CA LEU A 208 -5.01 -5.67 24.98
C LEU A 208 -4.44 -5.17 23.65
N LEU A 209 -4.08 -3.91 23.58
CA LEU A 209 -3.50 -3.28 22.38
C LEU A 209 -2.10 -3.80 22.07
N GLN A 210 -1.28 -4.08 23.09
CA GLN A 210 0.02 -4.73 22.93
C GLN A 210 -0.13 -6.11 22.29
N ARG A 211 -1.09 -6.92 22.75
CA ARG A 211 -1.38 -8.23 22.16
C ARG A 211 -1.74 -8.11 20.68
N LEU A 212 -2.59 -7.16 20.32
CA LEU A 212 -2.92 -6.88 18.94
C LEU A 212 -1.66 -6.56 18.10
N VAL A 213 -0.84 -5.60 18.55
CA VAL A 213 0.38 -5.19 17.83
C VAL A 213 1.35 -6.36 17.64
N HIS A 214 1.60 -7.15 18.70
CA HIS A 214 2.50 -8.29 18.60
C HIS A 214 1.98 -9.36 17.62
N LEU A 215 0.69 -9.66 17.64
CA LEU A 215 0.14 -10.73 16.80
C LEU A 215 0.06 -10.32 15.33
N VAL A 216 -0.27 -9.07 14.99
CA VAL A 216 -0.30 -8.64 13.59
C VAL A 216 1.10 -8.49 12.97
N ASN A 217 2.17 -8.53 13.75
CA ASN A 217 3.54 -8.57 13.24
C ASN A 217 4.09 -9.99 13.07
N ASN A 218 3.33 -11.03 13.40
CA ASN A 218 3.71 -12.41 13.16
C ASN A 218 3.31 -12.86 11.74
N PRO A 219 4.07 -13.76 11.13
CA PRO A 219 3.85 -14.23 9.76
C PRO A 219 2.76 -15.30 9.69
N TYR A 220 1.54 -14.89 9.46
CA TYR A 220 0.37 -15.77 9.31
C TYR A 220 -0.12 -15.95 7.88
N ARG A 221 0.37 -15.12 6.93
CA ARG A 221 0.02 -15.23 5.51
C ARG A 221 0.89 -16.25 4.79
N SER A 222 0.39 -16.71 3.64
CA SER A 222 1.20 -17.42 2.66
C SER A 222 2.49 -16.65 2.35
N SER A 223 3.53 -17.33 1.95
CA SER A 223 4.86 -16.75 1.76
C SER A 223 5.46 -16.08 3.00
N PHE A 224 5.02 -16.51 4.16
CA PHE A 224 5.58 -16.08 5.44
C PHE A 224 5.52 -14.58 5.69
N GLN A 225 4.42 -13.95 5.29
CA GLN A 225 4.16 -12.54 5.51
C GLN A 225 3.29 -12.31 6.74
N SER A 226 3.49 -11.17 7.39
CA SER A 226 2.54 -10.68 8.40
C SER A 226 1.26 -10.17 7.71
N PRO A 227 0.09 -10.18 8.39
CA PRO A 227 -1.08 -9.47 7.93
C PRO A 227 -0.75 -8.00 7.63
N PHE A 228 -1.09 -7.52 6.45
CA PHE A 228 -0.94 -6.09 6.14
C PHE A 228 -2.11 -5.34 6.75
N TYR A 229 -1.98 -5.04 8.04
CA TYR A 229 -3.07 -4.47 8.83
C TYR A 229 -2.94 -2.96 8.97
N ASN A 230 -4.08 -2.24 8.83
CA ASN A 230 -4.17 -0.79 9.00
C ASN A 230 -5.25 -0.44 10.02
N CYS A 231 -5.03 0.63 10.77
CA CYS A 231 -6.00 1.21 11.68
C CYS A 231 -5.95 2.73 11.66
N SER A 232 -7.05 3.36 12.09
CA SER A 232 -7.25 4.80 12.06
C SER A 232 -7.29 5.40 13.45
N ILE A 233 -6.66 6.57 13.61
CA ILE A 233 -6.80 7.47 14.77
C ILE A 233 -7.63 8.66 14.31
N LEU A 234 -8.60 9.04 15.11
CA LEU A 234 -9.57 10.07 14.79
C LEU A 234 -9.65 11.10 15.93
N PRO A 235 -9.48 12.38 15.62
CA PRO A 235 -9.85 13.44 16.55
C PRO A 235 -11.37 13.49 16.73
N LYS A 236 -11.84 14.34 17.63
CA LYS A 236 -13.26 14.45 17.98
C LYS A 236 -14.15 14.73 16.76
N SER A 237 -13.76 15.68 15.91
CA SER A 237 -14.51 15.99 14.69
C SER A 237 -14.57 14.79 13.72
N GLY A 238 -13.47 14.08 13.55
CA GLY A 238 -13.42 12.86 12.75
C GLY A 238 -14.34 11.75 13.26
N ILE A 239 -14.42 11.57 14.60
CA ILE A 239 -15.37 10.63 15.20
C ILE A 239 -16.81 11.08 14.96
N MET A 240 -17.11 12.37 15.16
CA MET A 240 -18.43 12.93 14.93
C MET A 240 -18.87 12.76 13.47
N THR A 241 -17.98 13.05 12.53
CA THR A 241 -18.27 12.98 11.09
C THR A 241 -18.43 11.53 10.62
N ALA A 242 -17.46 10.67 10.95
CA ALA A 242 -17.42 9.32 10.43
C ALA A 242 -18.34 8.33 11.19
N PHE A 243 -18.62 8.59 12.47
CA PHE A 243 -19.33 7.66 13.35
C PHE A 243 -20.48 8.29 14.14
N GLY A 244 -20.83 9.57 13.90
CA GLY A 244 -21.89 10.26 14.65
C GLY A 244 -23.24 9.55 14.68
N GLY A 245 -23.57 8.79 13.63
CA GLY A 245 -24.78 7.96 13.57
C GLY A 245 -24.64 6.54 14.11
N TYR A 246 -23.42 6.13 14.54
CA TYR A 246 -23.19 4.77 15.00
C TYR A 246 -23.76 4.52 16.40
N LYS A 247 -24.46 3.39 16.53
CA LYS A 247 -24.97 2.89 17.80
C LYS A 247 -24.37 1.53 18.14
N TYR A 248 -23.94 1.38 19.38
CA TYR A 248 -23.50 0.11 19.91
C TYR A 248 -24.64 -0.91 20.00
N PRO A 249 -24.35 -2.21 20.18
CA PRO A 249 -25.38 -3.26 20.25
C PRO A 249 -26.43 -3.05 21.36
N ASN A 250 -26.09 -2.32 22.42
CA ASN A 250 -27.02 -1.94 23.49
C ASN A 250 -27.93 -0.74 23.16
N GLY A 251 -27.76 -0.14 21.95
CA GLY A 251 -28.52 1.01 21.47
C GLY A 251 -27.95 2.39 21.85
N GLU A 252 -26.92 2.45 22.68
CA GLU A 252 -26.23 3.71 23.03
C GLU A 252 -25.47 4.30 21.86
N SER A 253 -25.39 5.62 21.81
CA SER A 253 -24.61 6.32 20.77
C SER A 253 -23.11 6.21 21.07
N CYS A 254 -22.29 6.03 20.04
CA CYS A 254 -20.84 6.04 20.21
C CYS A 254 -20.34 7.42 20.70
N ILE A 255 -21.10 8.51 20.43
CA ILE A 255 -20.77 9.86 20.89
C ILE A 255 -20.80 9.96 22.42
N ASP A 256 -21.64 9.18 23.11
CA ASP A 256 -21.70 9.12 24.58
C ASP A 256 -20.42 8.50 25.19
N TYR A 257 -19.57 7.94 24.35
CA TYR A 257 -18.28 7.33 24.71
C TYR A 257 -17.06 8.15 24.23
N MET A 258 -17.27 9.40 23.79
CA MET A 258 -16.22 10.23 23.16
C MET A 258 -14.93 10.28 23.99
N ASP A 259 -15.03 10.58 25.28
CA ASP A 259 -13.86 10.70 26.16
C ASP A 259 -13.10 9.38 26.29
N GLU A 260 -13.83 8.26 26.36
CA GLU A 260 -13.22 6.93 26.42
C GLU A 260 -12.57 6.53 25.08
N ILE A 261 -13.16 6.89 23.94
CA ILE A 261 -12.57 6.67 22.62
C ILE A 261 -11.24 7.42 22.51
N LEU A 262 -11.23 8.70 22.84
CA LEU A 262 -10.02 9.52 22.82
C LEU A 262 -8.96 8.98 23.79
N LYS A 263 -9.36 8.50 24.97
CA LYS A 263 -8.47 7.87 25.96
C LYS A 263 -7.85 6.58 25.40
N VAL A 264 -8.64 5.67 24.85
CA VAL A 264 -8.16 4.40 24.25
C VAL A 264 -7.15 4.68 23.13
N GLN A 265 -7.44 5.62 22.23
CA GLN A 265 -6.54 6.04 21.18
C GLN A 265 -5.22 6.61 21.75
N LYS A 266 -5.28 7.47 22.78
CA LYS A 266 -4.09 8.02 23.44
C LYS A 266 -3.22 6.93 24.08
N ILE A 267 -3.83 5.92 24.71
CA ILE A 267 -3.08 4.78 25.27
C ILE A 267 -2.37 4.00 24.17
N PHE A 268 -3.08 3.75 23.05
CA PHE A 268 -2.47 3.08 21.89
C PHE A 268 -1.27 3.86 21.35
N VAL A 269 -1.43 5.15 21.05
CA VAL A 269 -0.36 5.94 20.44
C VAL A 269 0.84 6.14 21.35
N LYS A 270 0.62 6.26 22.66
CA LYS A 270 1.70 6.28 23.68
C LYS A 270 2.50 4.98 23.70
N TYR A 271 1.84 3.85 23.54
CA TYR A 271 2.50 2.55 23.46
C TYR A 271 3.22 2.36 22.12
N PHE A 272 2.53 2.58 21.00
CA PHE A 272 3.02 2.28 19.65
C PHE A 272 4.07 3.29 19.17
N GLY A 273 3.89 4.58 19.45
CA GLY A 273 4.74 5.66 18.96
C GLY A 273 6.17 5.64 19.53
N LYS A 274 6.35 5.11 20.73
CA LYS A 274 7.70 4.94 21.31
C LYS A 274 8.50 3.81 20.67
N GLY A 275 7.85 2.97 19.86
CA GLY A 275 8.41 1.74 19.31
C GLY A 275 8.22 0.54 20.23
N ILE A 276 8.51 -0.65 19.70
CA ILE A 276 8.43 -1.94 20.40
C ILE A 276 9.84 -2.33 20.85
N GLU A 277 9.95 -2.72 22.11
CA GLU A 277 11.20 -3.16 22.71
C GLU A 277 11.58 -4.56 22.22
N ASP A 278 12.80 -4.72 21.72
CA ASP A 278 13.34 -6.01 21.32
C ASP A 278 13.93 -6.78 22.52
N ALA A 279 14.41 -7.99 22.29
CA ALA A 279 15.02 -8.84 23.34
C ALA A 279 16.26 -8.24 24.01
N LYS A 280 16.85 -7.20 23.42
CA LYS A 280 18.02 -6.49 23.97
C LYS A 280 17.65 -5.19 24.72
N GLY A 281 16.35 -4.90 24.86
CA GLY A 281 15.86 -3.66 25.45
C GLY A 281 15.91 -2.45 24.53
N VAL A 282 16.10 -2.66 23.22
CA VAL A 282 16.18 -1.58 22.22
C VAL A 282 14.82 -1.36 21.58
N TYR A 283 14.36 -0.11 21.57
CA TYR A 283 13.08 0.25 20.94
C TYR A 283 13.23 0.46 19.43
N LYS A 284 12.40 -0.26 18.66
CA LYS A 284 12.34 -0.19 17.19
C LYS A 284 10.93 0.14 16.73
N PRO A 285 10.74 0.85 15.60
CA PRO A 285 9.41 1.06 15.05
C PRO A 285 8.83 -0.27 14.60
N ALA A 286 7.57 -0.56 14.97
CA ALA A 286 6.85 -1.74 14.48
C ALA A 286 6.44 -1.56 13.00
N THR A 287 6.40 -2.64 12.25
CA THR A 287 5.93 -2.64 10.86
C THR A 287 4.41 -2.41 10.81
N PHE A 288 3.66 -3.12 11.64
CA PHE A 288 2.19 -3.10 11.70
C PHE A 288 1.67 -2.83 13.11
N PRO A 289 0.44 -2.28 13.23
CA PRO A 289 -0.40 -1.76 12.15
C PRO A 289 0.19 -0.54 11.44
N VAL A 290 -0.19 -0.32 10.18
CA VAL A 290 -0.04 1.00 9.56
C VAL A 290 -1.09 1.91 10.18
N VAL A 291 -0.65 2.97 10.84
CA VAL A 291 -1.51 3.90 11.58
C VAL A 291 -1.71 5.16 10.73
N THR A 292 -2.97 5.57 10.55
CA THR A 292 -3.31 6.83 9.89
C THR A 292 -4.09 7.72 10.85
N LEU A 293 -3.58 8.93 11.08
CA LEU A 293 -4.32 10.00 11.73
C LEU A 293 -5.17 10.70 10.68
N ASN A 294 -6.49 10.54 10.77
CA ASN A 294 -7.45 11.17 9.88
C ASN A 294 -7.90 12.52 10.45
N VAL A 295 -7.52 13.60 9.81
CA VAL A 295 -7.85 14.98 10.19
C VAL A 295 -8.91 15.52 9.25
N VAL A 296 -9.96 16.13 9.79
CA VAL A 296 -10.95 16.85 8.99
C VAL A 296 -10.50 18.30 8.84
N ARG A 297 -10.29 18.73 7.60
CA ARG A 297 -9.69 20.04 7.25
C ARG A 297 -10.37 21.21 7.95
N ASP A 298 -11.68 21.27 7.89
CA ASP A 298 -12.46 22.39 8.42
C ASP A 298 -12.42 22.49 9.96
N TYR A 299 -12.11 21.40 10.65
CA TYR A 299 -12.12 21.32 12.12
C TYR A 299 -10.71 21.24 12.74
N ILE A 300 -9.66 21.48 11.97
CA ILE A 300 -8.28 21.33 12.49
C ILE A 300 -8.01 22.25 13.69
N LYS A 301 -8.64 23.42 13.76
CA LYS A 301 -8.48 24.35 14.88
C LYS A 301 -9.13 23.83 16.16
N ASP A 302 -10.28 23.19 16.04
CA ASP A 302 -11.03 22.63 17.18
C ASP A 302 -10.35 21.36 17.72
N ASP A 303 -9.70 20.59 16.86
CA ASP A 303 -9.01 19.37 17.20
C ASP A 303 -7.50 19.57 17.49
N TYR A 304 -7.01 20.83 17.41
CA TYR A 304 -5.58 21.13 17.42
C TYR A 304 -4.83 20.53 18.60
N GLU A 305 -5.34 20.69 19.83
CA GLU A 305 -4.70 20.17 21.04
C GLU A 305 -4.60 18.63 21.00
N TYR A 306 -5.64 17.96 20.56
CA TYR A 306 -5.63 16.50 20.45
C TYR A 306 -4.65 16.03 19.38
N ILE A 307 -4.66 16.64 18.20
CA ILE A 307 -3.72 16.33 17.11
C ILE A 307 -2.27 16.52 17.61
N GLN A 308 -2.02 17.61 18.33
CA GLN A 308 -0.72 17.90 18.93
C GLN A 308 -0.28 16.81 19.91
N GLU A 309 -1.16 16.35 20.80
CA GLU A 309 -0.86 15.27 21.75
C GLU A 309 -0.53 13.96 21.02
N ILE A 310 -1.32 13.60 19.99
CA ILE A 310 -1.10 12.39 19.19
C ILE A 310 0.26 12.45 18.49
N LEU A 311 0.57 13.54 17.79
CA LEU A 311 1.82 13.68 17.05
C LEU A 311 3.05 13.75 17.98
N LYS A 312 2.92 14.28 19.20
CA LYS A 312 3.97 14.20 20.22
C LYS A 312 4.34 12.75 20.56
N CYS A 313 3.35 11.86 20.66
CA CYS A 313 3.60 10.45 20.94
C CYS A 313 4.38 9.76 19.81
N PHE A 314 4.19 10.19 18.58
CA PHE A 314 4.89 9.66 17.42
C PHE A 314 6.23 10.36 17.10
N ASN A 315 6.60 11.41 17.83
CA ASN A 315 7.74 12.27 17.45
C ASN A 315 9.07 11.52 17.35
N LYS A 316 9.24 10.41 18.09
CA LYS A 316 10.47 9.62 18.05
C LYS A 316 10.71 8.98 16.67
N PHE A 317 9.74 8.25 16.14
CA PHE A 317 9.90 7.48 14.89
C PHE A 317 9.07 8.00 13.72
N ASP A 318 8.09 8.87 13.95
CA ASP A 318 7.09 9.32 12.95
C ASP A 318 6.33 8.15 12.29
N ASN A 319 6.08 7.07 13.06
CA ASN A 319 5.39 5.87 12.57
C ASN A 319 3.86 6.04 12.47
N VAL A 320 3.44 7.17 11.96
CA VAL A 320 2.05 7.54 11.66
C VAL A 320 1.97 8.21 10.29
N ASN A 321 0.95 7.90 9.53
CA ASN A 321 0.56 8.65 8.33
C ASN A 321 -0.45 9.73 8.73
N ILE A 322 -0.47 10.85 8.03
CA ILE A 322 -1.42 11.93 8.27
C ILE A 322 -2.26 12.05 7.00
N TYR A 323 -3.57 11.94 7.15
CA TYR A 323 -4.53 12.20 6.11
C TYR A 323 -5.36 13.43 6.49
N ILE A 324 -5.49 14.38 5.57
CA ILE A 324 -6.28 15.60 5.72
C ILE A 324 -7.36 15.59 4.66
N GLY A 325 -8.55 15.22 5.06
CA GLY A 325 -9.71 15.13 4.15
C GLY A 325 -10.80 16.15 4.48
N ASP A 326 -11.74 16.25 3.55
CA ASP A 326 -13.02 16.89 3.81
C ASP A 326 -13.90 16.01 4.70
N ALA A 327 -15.02 16.52 5.18
CA ALA A 327 -15.90 15.80 6.10
C ALA A 327 -16.49 14.49 5.53
N ASP A 328 -16.55 14.36 4.21
CA ASP A 328 -17.07 13.21 3.49
C ASP A 328 -15.96 12.24 3.00
N LYS A 329 -14.70 12.48 3.38
CA LYS A 329 -13.57 11.65 3.01
C LYS A 329 -12.87 11.06 4.22
N PHE A 330 -12.41 9.82 4.07
CA PHE A 330 -11.78 9.06 5.13
C PHE A 330 -10.75 8.08 4.58
N ALA A 331 -9.51 8.16 5.04
CA ALA A 331 -8.48 7.20 4.64
C ALA A 331 -8.56 5.91 5.47
N SER A 332 -8.82 4.79 4.81
CA SER A 332 -8.91 3.46 5.42
C SER A 332 -7.59 2.69 5.38
N CYS A 333 -6.72 3.00 4.43
CA CYS A 333 -5.35 2.48 4.36
C CYS A 333 -4.44 3.51 3.68
N CYS A 334 -3.18 3.16 3.46
CA CYS A 334 -2.22 4.06 2.82
C CYS A 334 -2.64 4.55 1.42
N ARG A 335 -3.66 3.96 0.79
CA ARG A 335 -4.06 4.20 -0.59
C ARG A 335 -5.57 4.25 -0.83
N ILE A 336 -6.37 3.64 0.03
CA ILE A 336 -7.83 3.63 -0.11
C ILE A 336 -8.40 4.77 0.69
N VAL A 337 -8.89 5.77 -0.04
CA VAL A 337 -9.68 6.88 0.49
C VAL A 337 -11.14 6.60 0.18
N ASN A 338 -11.97 6.60 1.21
CA ASN A 338 -13.41 6.51 1.09
C ASN A 338 -13.93 7.91 0.77
N ASP A 339 -14.42 8.09 -0.44
CA ASP A 339 -15.07 9.34 -0.89
C ASP A 339 -16.56 9.07 -1.01
N TYR A 340 -17.32 9.57 -0.04
CA TYR A 340 -18.76 9.34 0.05
C TYR A 340 -19.57 10.28 -0.83
N SER A 341 -18.98 11.37 -1.30
CA SER A 341 -19.61 12.27 -2.26
C SER A 341 -19.89 11.59 -3.60
N ARG A 342 -19.14 10.52 -3.91
CA ARG A 342 -19.27 9.72 -5.14
C ARG A 342 -20.32 8.60 -5.07
N GLY A 343 -21.19 8.60 -4.07
CA GLY A 343 -22.38 7.74 -4.04
C GLY A 343 -22.14 6.26 -3.79
N ASN A 344 -21.15 5.92 -2.98
CA ASN A 344 -20.99 4.55 -2.48
C ASN A 344 -22.21 4.17 -1.63
N SER A 345 -22.97 3.18 -2.07
CA SER A 345 -24.19 2.75 -1.41
C SER A 345 -23.92 2.37 0.04
N ILE A 346 -24.68 2.95 0.95
CA ILE A 346 -24.72 2.55 2.35
C ILE A 346 -25.04 1.06 2.40
N ASN A 347 -24.11 0.26 2.92
CA ASN A 347 -24.33 -1.18 3.03
C ASN A 347 -25.46 -1.42 4.04
N SER A 348 -26.49 -2.17 3.64
CA SER A 348 -27.68 -2.43 4.46
C SER A 348 -27.40 -3.13 5.80
N PHE A 349 -26.18 -3.60 6.03
CA PHE A 349 -25.73 -4.21 7.29
C PHE A 349 -25.10 -3.22 8.28
N GLY A 350 -24.67 -2.04 7.83
CA GLY A 350 -24.11 -1.00 8.68
C GLY A 350 -25.18 -0.13 9.33
N SER A 351 -24.83 0.55 10.39
CA SER A 351 -25.70 1.52 11.11
C SER A 351 -25.91 2.83 10.34
N GLY A 352 -25.46 2.93 9.09
CA GLY A 352 -25.52 4.13 8.29
C GLY A 352 -24.39 5.14 8.54
N ALA A 353 -23.47 4.87 9.45
CA ALA A 353 -22.30 5.72 9.69
C ALA A 353 -21.23 5.50 8.61
N ILE A 354 -20.66 6.60 8.16
CA ILE A 354 -19.65 6.65 7.09
C ILE A 354 -18.45 5.72 7.39
N GLY A 355 -17.92 5.78 8.60
CA GLY A 355 -16.76 4.97 9.02
C GLY A 355 -17.03 3.46 9.13
N GLN A 356 -18.27 3.00 8.92
CA GLN A 356 -18.66 1.59 8.96
C GLN A 356 -18.95 1.00 7.58
N GLN A 357 -18.68 1.72 6.52
CA GLN A 357 -18.88 1.19 5.17
C GLN A 357 -17.74 0.26 4.78
N VAL A 358 -18.09 -0.85 4.13
CA VAL A 358 -17.12 -1.73 3.49
C VAL A 358 -16.69 -1.12 2.18
N ILE A 359 -15.39 -1.06 1.96
CA ILE A 359 -14.80 -0.60 0.70
C ILE A 359 -13.48 -1.33 0.45
N GLY A 360 -13.11 -1.46 -0.81
CA GLY A 360 -11.84 -2.09 -1.15
C GLY A 360 -11.44 -1.95 -2.61
N SER A 361 -10.34 -2.59 -2.93
CA SER A 361 -9.86 -2.76 -4.30
C SER A 361 -9.98 -4.23 -4.69
N SER A 362 -10.62 -4.51 -5.82
CA SER A 362 -10.70 -5.89 -6.31
C SER A 362 -9.36 -6.34 -6.87
N ARG A 363 -8.75 -5.52 -7.72
CA ARG A 363 -7.42 -5.77 -8.28
C ARG A 363 -6.77 -4.44 -8.70
N VAL A 364 -5.45 -4.49 -8.90
CA VAL A 364 -4.66 -3.31 -9.27
C VAL A 364 -3.74 -3.64 -10.45
N ILE A 365 -3.69 -2.73 -11.42
CA ILE A 365 -2.71 -2.73 -12.51
C ILE A 365 -1.98 -1.39 -12.49
N THR A 366 -0.67 -1.41 -12.32
CA THR A 366 0.14 -0.18 -12.35
C THR A 366 0.59 0.11 -13.78
N MET A 367 0.19 1.28 -14.27
CA MET A 367 0.69 1.83 -15.54
C MET A 367 2.11 2.34 -15.33
N GLY A 368 3.05 1.82 -16.10
CA GLY A 368 4.44 2.28 -16.15
C GLY A 368 4.56 3.47 -17.08
N LEU A 369 4.22 4.66 -16.60
CA LEU A 369 4.15 5.88 -17.42
C LEU A 369 5.47 6.18 -18.15
N SER A 370 6.59 5.90 -17.49
CA SER A 370 7.93 6.07 -18.11
C SER A 370 8.23 5.03 -19.22
N ASP A 371 7.74 3.79 -19.09
CA ASP A 371 7.87 2.78 -20.16
C ASP A 371 7.02 3.17 -21.37
N ILE A 372 5.79 3.63 -21.12
CA ILE A 372 4.88 4.16 -22.17
C ILE A 372 5.51 5.38 -22.89
N ALA A 373 6.16 6.28 -22.13
CA ALA A 373 6.84 7.43 -22.70
C ALA A 373 8.04 7.03 -23.58
N LEU A 374 8.82 6.02 -23.17
CA LEU A 374 9.90 5.47 -23.98
C LEU A 374 9.37 4.81 -25.26
N GLU A 375 8.30 4.03 -25.17
CA GLU A 375 7.64 3.43 -26.33
C GLU A 375 7.13 4.50 -27.31
N THR A 376 6.51 5.55 -26.80
CA THR A 376 6.04 6.68 -27.61
C THR A 376 7.21 7.36 -28.31
N LYS A 377 8.29 7.63 -27.56
CA LYS A 377 9.47 8.30 -28.09
C LYS A 377 10.14 7.50 -29.21
N GLU A 378 10.23 6.18 -29.05
CA GLU A 378 10.81 5.29 -30.06
C GLU A 378 9.99 5.28 -31.35
N LYS A 379 8.64 5.25 -31.24
CA LYS A 379 7.73 5.13 -32.39
C LYS A 379 7.35 6.46 -33.04
N HIS A 380 7.26 7.53 -32.24
CA HIS A 380 6.66 8.81 -32.63
C HIS A 380 7.49 10.04 -32.24
N GLY A 381 8.69 9.84 -31.67
CA GLY A 381 9.48 10.95 -31.11
C GLY A 381 8.83 11.54 -29.85
N ASN A 382 9.03 12.85 -29.64
CA ASN A 382 8.50 13.56 -28.46
C ASN A 382 7.05 14.06 -28.65
N ASP A 383 6.25 13.36 -29.45
CA ASP A 383 4.86 13.73 -29.71
C ASP A 383 3.99 13.44 -28.48
N LYS A 384 3.55 14.50 -27.83
CA LYS A 384 2.78 14.44 -26.58
C LYS A 384 1.32 13.99 -26.79
N GLU A 385 0.75 14.25 -27.96
CA GLU A 385 -0.60 13.76 -28.28
C GLU A 385 -0.56 12.26 -28.54
N LYS A 386 0.46 11.77 -29.23
CA LYS A 386 0.69 10.34 -29.42
C LYS A 386 0.92 9.59 -28.09
N TYR A 387 1.54 10.25 -27.10
CA TYR A 387 1.66 9.68 -25.78
C TYR A 387 0.30 9.36 -25.16
N PHE A 388 -0.66 10.26 -25.24
CA PHE A 388 -2.01 10.01 -24.70
C PHE A 388 -2.76 8.94 -25.50
N GLU A 389 -2.55 8.83 -26.81
CA GLU A 389 -3.11 7.75 -27.61
C GLU A 389 -2.56 6.39 -27.17
N VAL A 390 -1.23 6.26 -26.99
CA VAL A 390 -0.59 5.03 -26.51
C VAL A 390 -1.03 4.72 -25.07
N LEU A 391 -1.09 5.71 -24.19
CA LEU A 391 -1.58 5.53 -22.81
C LEU A 391 -3.01 5.01 -22.81
N LYS A 392 -3.90 5.58 -23.66
CA LYS A 392 -5.28 5.12 -23.80
C LYS A 392 -5.37 3.67 -24.27
N GLU A 393 -4.56 3.28 -25.23
CA GLU A 393 -4.50 1.89 -25.69
C GLU A 393 -4.08 0.95 -24.57
N LYS A 394 -3.01 1.27 -23.82
CA LYS A 394 -2.54 0.45 -22.70
C LYS A 394 -3.57 0.38 -21.57
N MET A 395 -4.24 1.48 -21.25
CA MET A 395 -5.33 1.48 -20.26
C MET A 395 -6.53 0.64 -20.72
N SER A 396 -6.86 0.64 -22.00
CA SER A 396 -7.92 -0.21 -22.53
C SER A 396 -7.58 -1.70 -22.39
N ILE A 397 -6.36 -2.11 -22.70
CA ILE A 397 -5.89 -3.48 -22.50
C ILE A 397 -5.92 -3.86 -21.02
N ALA A 398 -5.45 -2.98 -20.15
CA ALA A 398 -5.49 -3.18 -18.71
C ALA A 398 -6.93 -3.27 -18.16
N LYS A 399 -7.89 -2.54 -18.77
CA LYS A 399 -9.33 -2.66 -18.45
C LYS A 399 -9.86 -4.06 -18.69
N ASP A 400 -9.55 -4.65 -19.85
CA ASP A 400 -10.00 -6.00 -20.19
C ASP A 400 -9.42 -7.05 -19.23
N ILE A 401 -8.17 -6.88 -18.80
CA ILE A 401 -7.55 -7.69 -17.74
C ILE A 401 -8.26 -7.52 -16.40
N LEU A 402 -8.53 -6.28 -15.97
CA LEU A 402 -9.26 -6.00 -14.71
C LEU A 402 -10.66 -6.58 -14.73
N TYR A 403 -11.34 -6.52 -15.88
CA TYR A 403 -12.65 -7.13 -16.07
C TYR A 403 -12.60 -8.66 -15.90
N ALA A 404 -11.63 -9.31 -16.55
CA ALA A 404 -11.47 -10.76 -16.46
C ALA A 404 -11.10 -11.22 -15.04
N GLN A 405 -10.24 -10.46 -14.32
CA GLN A 405 -9.93 -10.72 -12.92
C GLN A 405 -11.16 -10.60 -12.02
N ARG A 406 -12.01 -9.58 -12.29
CA ARG A 406 -13.24 -9.39 -11.54
C ARG A 406 -14.25 -10.52 -11.79
N LYS A 407 -14.33 -11.04 -13.03
CA LYS A 407 -15.12 -12.24 -13.35
C LYS A 407 -14.64 -13.48 -12.61
N LEU A 408 -13.32 -13.64 -12.46
CA LEU A 408 -12.75 -14.72 -11.66
C LEU A 408 -13.10 -14.57 -10.18
N ALA A 409 -13.01 -13.37 -9.64
CA ALA A 409 -13.39 -13.10 -8.24
C ALA A 409 -14.89 -13.34 -8.01
N GLU A 410 -15.77 -12.91 -8.93
CA GLU A 410 -17.20 -13.17 -8.90
C GLU A 410 -17.49 -14.68 -8.84
N LYS A 411 -16.83 -15.44 -9.70
CA LYS A 411 -16.92 -16.90 -9.70
C LYS A 411 -16.49 -17.52 -8.36
N ARG A 412 -15.35 -17.07 -7.80
CA ARG A 412 -14.88 -17.57 -6.50
C ARG A 412 -15.81 -17.20 -5.35
N PHE A 413 -16.41 -16.03 -5.41
CA PHE A 413 -17.43 -15.65 -4.43
C PHE A 413 -18.65 -16.59 -4.50
N ALA A 414 -19.13 -16.88 -5.70
CA ALA A 414 -20.22 -17.82 -5.91
C ALA A 414 -19.89 -19.27 -5.48
N GLU A 415 -18.63 -19.67 -5.62
CA GLU A 415 -18.11 -20.98 -5.17
C GLU A 415 -17.84 -21.05 -3.66
N GLY A 416 -18.00 -19.94 -2.92
CA GLY A 416 -17.85 -19.91 -1.46
C GLY A 416 -16.42 -19.73 -0.94
N PHE A 417 -15.46 -19.35 -1.77
CA PHE A 417 -14.06 -19.17 -1.36
C PHE A 417 -13.86 -18.02 -0.37
N ASN A 418 -14.72 -17.00 -0.39
CA ASN A 418 -14.64 -15.90 0.55
C ASN A 418 -15.81 -15.93 1.54
N ILE A 419 -15.51 -16.36 2.77
CA ILE A 419 -16.51 -16.51 3.82
C ILE A 419 -17.22 -15.19 4.16
N PHE A 420 -16.51 -14.04 4.08
CA PHE A 420 -17.09 -12.73 4.39
C PHE A 420 -18.15 -12.32 3.36
N HIS A 421 -18.01 -12.77 2.11
CA HIS A 421 -19.05 -12.65 1.10
C HIS A 421 -20.25 -13.56 1.44
N ASN A 422 -19.98 -14.81 1.80
CA ASN A 422 -21.03 -15.80 2.06
C ASN A 422 -21.95 -15.40 3.23
N ILE A 423 -21.39 -14.74 4.25
CA ILE A 423 -22.16 -14.23 5.39
C ILE A 423 -22.67 -12.80 5.19
N GLY A 424 -22.47 -12.21 3.99
CA GLY A 424 -22.98 -10.90 3.62
C GLY A 424 -22.20 -9.69 4.15
N TRP A 425 -20.99 -9.89 4.70
CA TRP A 425 -20.18 -8.77 5.19
C TRP A 425 -19.57 -7.94 4.08
N ILE A 426 -19.29 -8.54 2.92
CA ILE A 426 -18.74 -7.86 1.76
C ILE A 426 -19.54 -8.22 0.49
N LYS A 427 -19.52 -7.32 -0.48
CA LYS A 427 -20.07 -7.54 -1.83
C LYS A 427 -19.03 -7.07 -2.85
N LEU A 428 -18.97 -7.73 -4.00
CA LEU A 428 -18.03 -7.32 -5.05
C LEU A 428 -18.29 -5.89 -5.56
N SER A 429 -19.55 -5.42 -5.50
CA SER A 429 -19.93 -4.05 -5.82
C SER A 429 -19.29 -2.96 -4.93
N ASP A 430 -18.78 -3.35 -3.76
CA ASP A 430 -18.11 -2.44 -2.83
C ASP A 430 -16.63 -2.21 -3.18
N TYR A 431 -16.13 -2.89 -4.22
CA TYR A 431 -14.72 -2.91 -4.60
C TYR A 431 -14.49 -2.23 -5.95
N PHE A 432 -13.49 -1.36 -5.99
CA PHE A 432 -12.98 -0.77 -7.22
C PHE A 432 -11.97 -1.68 -7.90
N SER A 433 -11.89 -1.61 -9.22
CA SER A 433 -10.76 -2.09 -10.01
C SER A 433 -9.86 -0.89 -10.30
N THR A 434 -8.57 -0.98 -9.99
CA THR A 434 -7.72 0.21 -9.81
C THR A 434 -6.61 0.27 -10.85
N TYR A 435 -6.43 1.46 -11.46
CA TYR A 435 -5.21 1.81 -12.16
C TYR A 435 -4.23 2.47 -11.18
N GLY A 436 -3.02 1.93 -11.09
CA GLY A 436 -1.91 2.61 -10.44
C GLY A 436 -1.15 3.48 -11.45
N ALA A 437 -0.56 4.59 -11.03
CA ALA A 437 0.33 5.41 -11.83
C ALA A 437 1.74 5.37 -11.26
N GLY A 438 2.74 5.01 -12.06
CA GLY A 438 4.14 4.97 -11.66
C GLY A 438 5.05 5.62 -12.70
N GLY A 439 6.05 6.41 -12.24
CA GLY A 439 7.02 7.03 -13.13
C GLY A 439 6.53 8.29 -13.84
N LEU A 440 5.67 9.09 -13.19
CA LEU A 440 5.15 10.35 -13.75
C LEU A 440 6.27 11.35 -14.07
N PHE A 441 7.20 11.53 -13.12
CA PHE A 441 8.34 12.42 -13.30
C PHE A 441 9.21 11.98 -14.48
N GLU A 442 9.59 10.71 -14.48
CA GLU A 442 10.43 10.12 -15.52
C GLU A 442 9.75 10.19 -16.89
N ALA A 443 8.45 9.92 -17.00
CA ALA A 443 7.68 10.03 -18.22
C ALA A 443 7.72 11.45 -18.79
N THR A 444 7.50 12.44 -17.93
CA THR A 444 7.55 13.84 -18.31
C THR A 444 8.96 14.22 -18.83
N LYS A 445 10.00 13.84 -18.08
CA LYS A 445 11.39 14.11 -18.50
C LYS A 445 11.74 13.46 -19.86
N ILE A 446 11.28 12.24 -20.11
CA ILE A 446 11.49 11.53 -21.37
C ILE A 446 10.87 12.30 -22.55
N LEU A 447 9.64 12.77 -22.38
CA LEU A 447 8.88 13.46 -23.44
C LEU A 447 9.37 14.90 -23.72
N PHE A 448 10.11 15.48 -22.79
CA PHE A 448 10.67 16.82 -22.93
C PHE A 448 12.19 16.83 -23.18
N ASP A 449 12.83 15.67 -23.30
CA ASP A 449 14.29 15.54 -23.30
C ASP A 449 14.95 16.22 -22.09
N GLY A 450 14.22 16.24 -20.97
CA GLY A 450 14.60 16.93 -19.76
C GLY A 450 15.64 16.17 -18.92
N ASP A 451 16.38 16.92 -18.10
CA ASP A 451 17.35 16.36 -17.16
C ASP A 451 16.64 15.77 -15.93
N THR A 452 16.78 14.49 -15.70
CA THR A 452 16.18 13.79 -14.56
C THR A 452 16.78 14.17 -13.20
N ASN A 453 17.89 14.92 -13.17
CA ASN A 453 18.49 15.46 -11.95
C ASN A 453 17.97 16.87 -11.62
N LYS A 454 17.14 17.46 -12.47
CA LYS A 454 16.54 18.76 -12.29
C LYS A 454 15.04 18.67 -12.07
N ASP A 455 14.52 19.59 -11.28
CA ASP A 455 13.08 19.72 -11.04
C ASP A 455 12.31 19.98 -12.34
N TYR A 456 10.97 19.87 -12.26
CA TYR A 456 10.08 20.26 -13.35
C TYR A 456 10.30 21.71 -13.77
N THR A 457 10.39 21.95 -15.06
CA THR A 457 10.12 23.28 -15.62
C THR A 457 8.62 23.59 -15.53
N LYS A 458 8.23 24.82 -15.74
CA LYS A 458 6.80 25.20 -15.76
C LYS A 458 6.00 24.41 -16.79
N GLU A 459 6.56 24.23 -17.99
CA GLU A 459 5.92 23.48 -19.08
C GLU A 459 5.81 21.98 -18.76
N GLU A 460 6.86 21.41 -18.22
CA GLU A 460 6.86 20.01 -17.75
C GLU A 460 5.81 19.77 -16.67
N LEU A 461 5.67 20.68 -15.70
CA LEU A 461 4.71 20.56 -14.62
C LEU A 461 3.27 20.64 -15.15
N GLU A 462 2.99 21.58 -16.05
CA GLU A 462 1.67 21.71 -16.68
C GLU A 462 1.32 20.50 -17.57
N PHE A 463 2.30 19.87 -18.16
CA PHE A 463 2.08 18.61 -18.88
C PHE A 463 1.86 17.45 -17.92
N ALA A 464 2.67 17.35 -16.87
CA ALA A 464 2.55 16.29 -15.87
C ALA A 464 1.16 16.25 -15.21
N LYS A 465 0.52 17.40 -14.98
CA LYS A 465 -0.86 17.48 -14.46
C LYS A 465 -1.90 16.83 -15.37
N LYS A 466 -1.68 16.85 -16.68
CA LYS A 466 -2.63 16.29 -17.66
C LYS A 466 -2.69 14.75 -17.62
N ILE A 467 -1.59 14.09 -17.24
CA ILE A 467 -1.51 12.63 -17.28
C ILE A 467 -2.47 11.98 -16.27
N PRO A 468 -2.42 12.27 -14.95
CA PRO A 468 -3.33 11.67 -13.99
C PRO A 468 -4.79 12.08 -14.25
N LYS A 469 -5.02 13.33 -14.69
CA LYS A 469 -6.37 13.76 -15.08
C LYS A 469 -6.92 12.93 -16.25
N PHE A 470 -6.11 12.68 -17.27
CA PHE A 470 -6.50 11.83 -18.41
C PHE A 470 -6.82 10.40 -17.97
N MET A 471 -6.02 9.85 -17.04
CA MET A 471 -6.26 8.51 -16.49
C MET A 471 -7.58 8.46 -15.70
N GLU A 472 -7.87 9.49 -14.92
CA GLU A 472 -9.11 9.59 -14.14
C GLU A 472 -10.34 9.76 -15.04
N ASP A 473 -10.24 10.63 -16.06
CA ASP A 473 -11.32 10.82 -17.06
C ASP A 473 -11.59 9.48 -17.78
N PHE A 474 -10.54 8.75 -18.18
CA PHE A 474 -10.68 7.42 -18.79
C PHE A 474 -11.34 6.42 -17.82
N ALA A 475 -10.93 6.39 -16.56
CA ALA A 475 -11.50 5.48 -15.56
C ALA A 475 -12.98 5.80 -15.31
N SER A 476 -13.32 7.07 -15.22
CA SER A 476 -14.71 7.53 -15.07
C SER A 476 -15.60 7.12 -16.26
N ASP A 477 -15.13 7.40 -17.47
CA ASP A 477 -15.88 7.10 -18.72
C ASP A 477 -16.08 5.60 -18.97
N ASN A 478 -15.23 4.75 -18.40
CA ASN A 478 -15.25 3.30 -18.57
C ASN A 478 -15.76 2.54 -17.33
N SER A 479 -16.24 3.24 -16.31
CA SER A 479 -16.89 2.62 -15.14
C SER A 479 -18.33 2.24 -15.46
N ASP A 480 -18.77 1.10 -14.92
CA ASP A 480 -20.16 0.63 -14.99
C ASP A 480 -20.60 0.00 -13.65
N GLU A 481 -21.81 -0.55 -13.59
CA GLU A 481 -22.32 -1.23 -12.38
C GLU A 481 -21.51 -2.47 -12.00
N PHE A 482 -20.97 -3.19 -12.99
CA PHE A 482 -20.17 -4.37 -12.74
C PHE A 482 -18.75 -4.03 -12.30
N MET A 483 -18.14 -3.01 -12.90
CA MET A 483 -16.76 -2.65 -12.65
C MET A 483 -16.58 -1.14 -12.49
N LYS A 484 -16.50 -0.68 -11.24
CA LYS A 484 -16.12 0.70 -10.92
C LYS A 484 -14.59 0.81 -11.02
N LEU A 485 -14.11 1.79 -11.75
CA LEU A 485 -12.69 2.08 -11.95
C LEU A 485 -12.29 3.32 -11.15
N ASN A 486 -11.05 3.32 -10.65
CA ASN A 486 -10.43 4.50 -10.04
C ASN A 486 -8.92 4.53 -10.35
N VAL A 487 -8.28 5.64 -10.04
CA VAL A 487 -6.84 5.84 -10.26
C VAL A 487 -6.18 6.19 -8.93
N GLU A 488 -5.03 5.56 -8.67
CA GLU A 488 -4.20 5.86 -7.51
C GLU A 488 -2.76 6.14 -7.93
N PHE A 489 -2.09 7.08 -7.28
CA PHE A 489 -0.64 7.15 -7.28
C PHE A 489 -0.11 6.03 -6.39
N LEU A 490 -0.14 4.85 -6.94
CA LEU A 490 0.50 3.73 -6.30
C LEU A 490 1.99 3.97 -6.28
N THR A 491 2.45 4.05 -5.09
CA THR A 491 3.77 3.59 -4.77
C THR A 491 3.94 2.24 -5.43
N PRO A 492 4.70 2.07 -6.54
CA PRO A 492 4.95 0.75 -7.04
C PRO A 492 5.47 -0.02 -5.84
N LEU A 493 4.71 -1.03 -5.43
CA LEU A 493 5.17 -1.97 -4.45
C LEU A 493 6.58 -2.36 -4.88
N GLU A 494 7.43 -2.66 -3.96
CA GLU A 494 8.86 -2.82 -4.20
C GLU A 494 9.17 -3.70 -5.43
N SER A 495 8.37 -4.74 -5.66
CA SER A 495 8.41 -5.57 -6.88
C SER A 495 8.08 -4.81 -8.16
N GLY A 496 7.15 -3.85 -8.10
CA GLY A 496 6.76 -3.04 -9.24
C GLY A 496 7.90 -2.16 -9.75
N ALA A 497 8.56 -1.44 -8.86
CA ALA A 497 9.73 -0.64 -9.22
C ALA A 497 10.85 -1.52 -9.79
N LYS A 498 11.10 -2.69 -9.18
CA LYS A 498 12.09 -3.66 -9.63
C LYS A 498 11.73 -4.24 -11.01
N ARG A 499 10.49 -4.71 -11.19
CA ARG A 499 10.06 -5.32 -12.46
C ARG A 499 10.00 -4.29 -13.60
N LEU A 500 9.33 -3.16 -13.40
CA LEU A 500 9.25 -2.09 -14.40
C LEU A 500 10.63 -1.55 -14.77
N GLY A 501 11.49 -1.28 -13.80
CA GLY A 501 12.85 -0.82 -14.04
C GLY A 501 13.68 -1.83 -14.85
N ARG A 502 13.65 -3.11 -14.49
CA ARG A 502 14.36 -4.18 -15.22
C ARG A 502 13.83 -4.38 -16.65
N ARG A 503 12.50 -4.27 -16.85
CA ARG A 503 11.92 -4.30 -18.21
C ARG A 503 12.44 -3.16 -19.06
N ILE A 504 12.46 -1.93 -18.53
CA ILE A 504 13.02 -0.76 -19.21
C ILE A 504 14.49 -1.00 -19.54
N ASP A 505 15.28 -1.50 -18.59
CA ASP A 505 16.69 -1.82 -18.81
C ASP A 505 16.88 -2.81 -19.96
N LYS A 506 16.07 -3.88 -20.00
CA LYS A 506 16.11 -4.88 -21.05
C LYS A 506 15.65 -4.34 -22.40
N LYS A 507 14.50 -3.67 -22.46
CA LYS A 507 13.88 -3.21 -23.72
C LYS A 507 14.70 -2.10 -24.40
N TYR A 508 15.24 -1.17 -23.60
CA TYR A 508 15.87 0.05 -24.10
C TYR A 508 17.39 0.12 -23.85
N ASN A 509 18.00 -1.02 -23.54
CA ASN A 509 19.45 -1.13 -23.26
C ASN A 509 19.94 -0.10 -22.22
N LYS A 510 19.15 0.08 -21.15
CA LYS A 510 19.48 0.95 -20.02
C LYS A 510 20.05 0.13 -18.86
N ARG A 511 20.48 0.78 -17.78
CA ARG A 511 21.01 0.12 -16.61
C ARG A 511 20.54 0.80 -15.33
N ASN A 512 20.13 0.00 -14.35
CA ASN A 512 19.70 0.47 -13.03
C ASN A 512 18.56 1.51 -13.10
N THR A 513 17.64 1.36 -14.03
CA THR A 513 16.48 2.23 -14.14
C THR A 513 15.62 2.07 -12.90
N PHE A 514 15.30 3.20 -12.31
CA PHE A 514 14.39 3.31 -11.20
C PHE A 514 13.11 4.02 -11.67
N VAL A 515 11.96 3.47 -11.30
CA VAL A 515 10.66 4.09 -11.58
C VAL A 515 10.14 4.68 -10.26
N SER A 516 10.07 6.00 -10.23
CA SER A 516 9.61 6.72 -9.04
C SER A 516 8.12 6.45 -8.75
N ASN A 517 7.82 6.44 -7.49
CA ASN A 517 6.47 6.32 -6.96
C ASN A 517 6.00 7.58 -6.23
N GLN A 518 6.77 8.63 -6.31
CA GLN A 518 6.44 9.96 -5.78
C GLN A 518 6.27 10.92 -6.95
N LEU A 519 5.39 11.88 -6.79
CA LEU A 519 5.15 12.93 -7.81
C LEU A 519 6.42 13.73 -8.07
N THR A 520 7.17 14.00 -6.99
CA THR A 520 8.54 14.51 -7.05
C THR A 520 9.48 13.46 -6.44
N PRO A 521 10.42 12.86 -7.20
CA PRO A 521 11.29 11.79 -6.70
C PRO A 521 12.03 12.15 -5.41
N LEU A 522 12.11 11.21 -4.46
CA LEU A 522 12.80 11.43 -3.18
C LEU A 522 14.31 11.68 -3.34
N THR A 523 14.87 11.31 -4.49
CA THR A 523 16.29 11.51 -4.82
C THR A 523 16.58 12.89 -5.40
N LEU A 524 15.56 13.66 -5.72
CA LEU A 524 15.71 14.96 -6.35
C LEU A 524 16.06 16.04 -5.32
N ASN A 525 17.16 16.75 -5.56
CA ASN A 525 17.59 17.83 -4.68
C ASN A 525 16.81 19.11 -4.98
N VAL A 526 15.71 19.31 -4.27
CA VAL A 526 14.86 20.50 -4.32
C VAL A 526 14.55 20.97 -2.92
N SER A 527 14.29 22.27 -2.74
CA SER A 527 13.86 22.80 -1.44
C SER A 527 12.54 22.17 -0.99
N LEU A 528 12.29 22.15 0.30
CA LEU A 528 11.05 21.58 0.83
C LEU A 528 9.82 22.36 0.34
N SER A 529 9.91 23.71 0.25
CA SER A 529 8.86 24.58 -0.31
C SER A 529 8.55 24.23 -1.75
N LYS A 530 9.57 24.05 -2.58
CA LYS A 530 9.37 23.68 -4.00
C LYS A 530 8.76 22.28 -4.14
N ARG A 531 9.17 21.32 -3.30
CA ARG A 531 8.56 20.00 -3.26
C ARG A 531 7.09 20.06 -2.88
N MET A 532 6.73 20.83 -1.84
CA MET A 532 5.34 21.03 -1.44
C MET A 532 4.51 21.67 -2.57
N TYR A 533 5.09 22.64 -3.25
CA TYR A 533 4.43 23.25 -4.41
C TYR A 533 4.14 22.21 -5.50
N ASN A 534 5.13 21.40 -5.88
CA ASN A 534 4.94 20.36 -6.89
C ASN A 534 3.90 19.31 -6.45
N GLU A 535 3.98 18.84 -5.19
CA GLU A 535 3.02 17.86 -4.66
C GLU A 535 1.59 18.42 -4.63
N ASN A 536 1.42 19.73 -4.31
CA ASN A 536 0.11 20.37 -4.37
C ASN A 536 -0.41 20.53 -5.79
N GLU A 537 0.47 20.90 -6.73
CA GLU A 537 0.10 21.09 -8.13
C GLU A 537 -0.28 19.78 -8.83
N LEU A 538 0.35 18.69 -8.45
CA LEU A 538 0.15 17.36 -9.02
C LEU A 538 -0.85 16.51 -8.22
N GLY A 539 -1.07 16.85 -6.94
CA GLY A 539 -2.02 16.17 -6.07
C GLY A 539 -3.47 16.48 -6.46
N GLY A 540 -4.41 15.76 -5.88
CA GLY A 540 -5.85 15.97 -6.10
C GLY A 540 -6.38 15.53 -7.47
N ALA A 541 -5.52 15.12 -8.39
CA ALA A 541 -5.92 14.69 -9.73
C ALA A 541 -6.40 13.23 -9.80
N THR A 542 -6.29 12.47 -8.71
CA THR A 542 -6.65 11.04 -8.67
C THR A 542 -7.68 10.76 -7.58
N SER A 543 -8.62 9.86 -7.87
CA SER A 543 -9.76 9.56 -7.00
C SER A 543 -9.42 8.66 -5.80
N ALA A 544 -8.31 7.95 -5.86
CA ALA A 544 -7.88 7.04 -4.79
C ALA A 544 -6.62 7.51 -4.02
N GLY A 545 -6.11 8.70 -4.38
CA GLY A 545 -5.01 9.37 -3.67
C GLY A 545 -3.63 8.77 -3.85
N GLY A 546 -2.71 9.21 -3.04
CA GLY A 546 -1.32 8.79 -2.96
C GLY A 546 -0.74 9.27 -1.63
N ILE A 547 0.44 8.81 -1.24
CA ILE A 547 1.10 9.26 -0.03
C ILE A 547 2.41 9.98 -0.35
N TRP A 548 2.54 11.20 0.12
CA TRP A 548 3.77 11.96 0.01
C TRP A 548 4.69 11.70 1.21
N HIS A 549 5.96 11.49 0.94
CA HIS A 549 6.98 11.24 1.95
C HIS A 549 7.90 12.44 2.13
N ILE A 550 7.96 12.96 3.36
CA ILE A 550 8.85 14.05 3.75
C ILE A 550 10.05 13.47 4.51
N GLY A 551 11.20 13.39 3.84
CA GLY A 551 12.44 12.93 4.46
C GLY A 551 13.01 14.00 5.42
N THR A 552 13.21 13.67 6.70
CA THR A 552 13.82 14.59 7.67
C THR A 552 15.09 13.99 8.27
N GLU A 553 16.13 14.80 8.43
CA GLU A 553 17.33 14.42 9.15
C GLU A 553 17.20 14.77 10.63
N GLY A 554 17.24 13.75 11.49
CA GLY A 554 17.09 13.93 12.92
C GLY A 554 15.64 14.19 13.37
N GLU A 555 15.48 14.65 14.60
CA GLU A 555 14.18 15.04 15.13
C GLU A 555 13.82 16.45 14.69
N MET A 556 12.74 16.59 13.94
CA MET A 556 12.14 17.90 13.69
C MET A 556 11.63 18.46 15.04
N PRO A 557 11.97 19.69 15.42
CA PRO A 557 11.34 20.33 16.57
C PRO A 557 9.82 20.27 16.45
N PHE A 558 9.18 19.92 17.56
CA PHE A 558 7.75 19.63 17.54
C PHE A 558 6.91 20.81 17.05
N ASP A 559 7.26 22.04 17.52
CA ASP A 559 6.55 23.26 17.10
C ASP A 559 6.68 23.52 15.59
N MET A 560 7.83 23.20 15.01
CA MET A 560 8.06 23.28 13.58
C MET A 560 7.20 22.27 12.82
N LYS A 561 7.07 21.04 13.33
CA LYS A 561 6.16 20.02 12.74
C LYS A 561 4.72 20.51 12.72
N MET A 562 4.27 21.15 13.80
CA MET A 562 2.91 21.71 13.87
C MET A 562 2.73 22.91 12.93
N LYS A 563 3.74 23.78 12.81
CA LYS A 563 3.70 24.89 11.83
C LYS A 563 3.61 24.35 10.39
N LEU A 564 4.40 23.32 10.06
CA LEU A 564 4.36 22.68 8.74
C LEU A 564 2.99 22.02 8.47
N LEU A 565 2.42 21.33 9.44
CA LEU A 565 1.08 20.78 9.34
C LEU A 565 0.05 21.88 9.05
N ASN A 566 0.07 22.96 9.83
CA ASN A 566 -0.83 24.11 9.61
C ASN A 566 -0.65 24.70 8.21
N LYS A 567 0.60 24.85 7.74
CA LYS A 567 0.90 25.36 6.40
C LYS A 567 0.31 24.44 5.30
N ILE A 568 0.49 23.11 5.44
CA ILE A 568 -0.11 22.13 4.52
C ILE A 568 -1.64 22.30 4.48
N VAL A 569 -2.27 22.35 5.63
CA VAL A 569 -3.75 22.46 5.71
C VAL A 569 -4.27 23.73 5.07
N THR A 570 -3.60 24.87 5.29
CA THR A 570 -4.11 26.19 4.90
C THR A 570 -3.71 26.61 3.48
N GLU A 571 -2.53 26.18 3.00
CA GLU A 571 -1.94 26.70 1.76
C GLU A 571 -1.84 25.64 0.64
N TYR A 572 -1.89 24.35 1.00
CA TYR A 572 -1.67 23.24 0.05
C TYR A 572 -2.84 22.22 0.09
N PRO A 573 -4.04 22.63 -0.39
CA PRO A 573 -5.27 21.85 -0.25
C PRO A 573 -5.21 20.48 -0.94
N ASN A 574 -4.38 20.31 -1.96
CA ASN A 574 -4.26 19.07 -2.71
C ASN A 574 -3.25 18.08 -2.09
N ILE A 575 -2.56 18.46 -1.02
CA ILE A 575 -1.77 17.53 -0.22
C ILE A 575 -2.69 16.95 0.84
N GLU A 576 -3.27 15.81 0.54
CA GLU A 576 -4.21 15.14 1.45
C GLU A 576 -3.52 14.10 2.34
N HIS A 577 -2.53 13.36 1.82
CA HIS A 577 -1.93 12.23 2.53
C HIS A 577 -0.40 12.33 2.52
N PHE A 578 0.21 12.36 3.69
CA PHE A 578 1.66 12.45 3.82
C PHE A 578 2.19 11.77 5.09
N ALA A 579 3.50 11.55 5.13
CA ALA A 579 4.20 11.04 6.29
C ALA A 579 5.59 11.65 6.43
N PHE A 580 5.98 11.99 7.67
CA PHE A 580 7.36 12.30 7.99
C PHE A 580 8.18 11.01 8.05
N ASN A 581 9.37 11.04 7.47
CA ASN A 581 10.27 9.91 7.40
C ASN A 581 11.65 10.26 7.92
N LYS A 582 12.09 9.54 8.93
CA LYS A 582 13.47 9.63 9.43
C LYS A 582 14.08 8.24 9.54
N THR A 583 15.37 8.15 9.28
CA THR A 583 16.09 6.88 9.36
C THR A 583 16.44 6.59 10.82
N ALA A 584 15.99 5.43 11.33
CA ALA A 584 16.46 4.91 12.61
C ALA A 584 17.66 4.00 12.36
N SER A 585 18.84 4.46 12.77
CA SER A 585 20.11 3.75 12.60
C SER A 585 20.59 3.17 13.95
N TYR A 586 20.92 1.87 13.95
CA TYR A 586 21.32 1.12 15.14
C TYR A 586 22.72 0.52 14.97
N CYS A 587 23.59 0.68 15.99
CA CYS A 587 24.86 -0.03 16.06
C CYS A 587 24.72 -1.38 16.83
N GLU A 588 25.78 -2.18 16.87
CA GLU A 588 25.79 -3.49 17.57
C GLU A 588 25.48 -3.35 19.07
N GLU A 589 25.86 -2.24 19.70
CA GLU A 589 25.60 -1.96 21.11
C GLU A 589 24.14 -1.50 21.37
N GLY A 590 23.31 -1.39 20.32
CA GLY A 590 21.93 -0.95 20.43
C GLY A 590 21.73 0.56 20.55
N HIS A 591 22.76 1.38 20.37
CA HIS A 591 22.58 2.84 20.33
C HIS A 591 21.75 3.22 19.10
N LEU A 592 20.75 4.06 19.33
CA LEU A 592 19.86 4.60 18.28
C LEU A 592 20.31 6.02 17.90
N THR A 593 20.39 6.27 16.60
CA THR A 593 20.50 7.60 16.01
C THR A 593 19.40 7.78 14.97
N LEU A 594 18.72 8.93 15.00
CA LEU A 594 17.62 9.22 14.06
C LEU A 594 18.13 9.97 12.80
N LYS A 595 19.26 9.52 12.27
CA LYS A 595 19.92 10.05 11.07
C LYS A 595 20.42 8.91 10.19
N ASN A 596 20.53 9.17 8.89
CA ASN A 596 21.16 8.24 7.97
C ASN A 596 22.68 8.39 8.05
N ILE A 597 23.31 7.60 8.90
CA ILE A 597 24.77 7.60 9.14
C ILE A 597 25.31 6.17 9.10
N ASP A 598 26.64 6.03 8.91
CA ASP A 598 27.30 4.72 8.85
C ASP A 598 28.10 4.40 10.12
N ILE A 599 28.45 5.41 10.92
CA ILE A 599 29.22 5.27 12.16
C ILE A 599 28.42 5.84 13.32
N CYS A 600 28.32 5.08 14.40
CA CYS A 600 27.60 5.46 15.60
C CYS A 600 28.33 6.62 16.32
N PRO A 601 27.67 7.76 16.60
CA PRO A 601 28.31 8.91 17.27
C PRO A 601 28.57 8.66 18.76
N PHE A 602 28.00 7.60 19.36
CA PHE A 602 28.13 7.30 20.78
C PHE A 602 29.29 6.35 21.09
N CYS A 603 29.56 5.38 20.24
CA CYS A 603 30.56 4.33 20.46
C CYS A 603 31.57 4.17 19.31
N ASN A 604 31.44 4.96 18.26
CA ASN A 604 32.30 4.96 17.08
C ASN A 604 32.37 3.59 16.36
N LYS A 605 31.33 2.71 16.56
CA LYS A 605 31.20 1.44 15.87
C LYS A 605 30.32 1.60 14.61
N PRO A 606 30.43 0.70 13.63
CA PRO A 606 29.56 0.70 12.46
C PRO A 606 28.07 0.57 12.81
N ILE A 607 27.23 1.21 12.02
CA ILE A 607 25.80 0.98 12.03
C ILE A 607 25.51 -0.37 11.35
N VAL A 608 24.76 -1.23 12.02
CA VAL A 608 24.44 -2.58 11.56
C VAL A 608 23.00 -2.72 11.04
N GLU A 609 22.14 -1.78 11.41
CA GLU A 609 20.75 -1.78 10.97
C GLU A 609 20.23 -0.36 10.76
N LYS A 610 19.61 -0.13 9.60
CA LYS A 610 18.87 1.09 9.29
C LYS A 610 17.42 0.71 9.03
N ILE A 611 16.49 1.37 9.71
CA ILE A 611 15.04 1.13 9.55
C ILE A 611 14.38 2.41 9.07
N LEU A 612 13.61 2.32 7.98
CA LEU A 612 12.90 3.44 7.38
C LEU A 612 11.63 2.95 6.70
N ARG A 613 10.71 3.85 6.38
CA ARG A 613 9.58 3.52 5.51
C ARG A 613 10.06 3.19 4.11
N VAL A 614 9.73 1.99 3.65
CA VAL A 614 9.93 1.64 2.24
C VAL A 614 8.84 2.30 1.40
N ILE A 615 7.62 2.24 1.92
CA ILE A 615 6.40 2.84 1.34
C ILE A 615 5.56 3.41 2.50
N GLY A 616 4.43 2.80 2.83
CA GLY A 616 3.55 3.17 3.94
C GLY A 616 3.95 2.59 5.30
N TYR A 617 4.95 1.72 5.38
CA TYR A 617 5.34 0.99 6.58
C TYR A 617 6.86 0.88 6.73
N TYR A 618 7.31 0.67 7.97
CA TYR A 618 8.72 0.57 8.33
C TYR A 618 9.30 -0.81 8.08
N ARG A 619 10.52 -0.84 7.51
CA ARG A 619 11.31 -2.06 7.34
C ARG A 619 12.81 -1.79 7.43
N PRO A 620 13.62 -2.79 7.83
CA PRO A 620 15.06 -2.72 7.67
C PRO A 620 15.46 -2.49 6.21
N VAL A 621 16.28 -1.47 5.94
CA VAL A 621 16.70 -1.09 4.58
C VAL A 621 17.40 -2.25 3.85
N LYS A 622 18.20 -3.05 4.57
CA LYS A 622 18.87 -4.25 4.03
C LYS A 622 17.90 -5.29 3.44
N THR A 623 16.62 -5.24 3.84
CA THR A 623 15.59 -6.15 3.34
C THR A 623 14.83 -5.60 2.13
N TRP A 624 15.22 -4.42 1.63
CA TRP A 624 14.62 -3.84 0.43
C TRP A 624 15.25 -4.43 -0.83
N SER A 625 14.55 -4.35 -1.96
CA SER A 625 15.14 -4.75 -3.24
C SER A 625 16.32 -3.86 -3.63
N ASP A 626 17.27 -4.38 -4.40
CA ASP A 626 18.46 -3.65 -4.84
C ASP A 626 18.15 -2.27 -5.44
N PRO A 627 17.13 -2.10 -6.34
CA PRO A 627 16.81 -0.77 -6.86
C PRO A 627 16.37 0.20 -5.77
N ARG A 628 15.67 -0.30 -4.75
CA ARG A 628 15.22 0.53 -3.61
C ARG A 628 16.34 0.86 -2.65
N GLN A 629 17.28 -0.04 -2.41
CA GLN A 629 18.48 0.26 -1.62
C GLN A 629 19.31 1.34 -2.31
N LYS A 630 19.52 1.25 -3.63
CA LYS A 630 20.21 2.27 -4.43
C LYS A 630 19.45 3.61 -4.45
N GLU A 631 18.14 3.58 -4.45
CA GLU A 631 17.33 4.79 -4.33
C GLU A 631 17.49 5.40 -2.93
N PHE A 632 17.48 4.59 -1.86
CA PHE A 632 17.68 5.04 -0.49
C PHE A 632 19.02 5.77 -0.31
N GLU A 633 20.09 5.28 -0.91
CA GLU A 633 21.43 5.92 -0.86
C GLU A 633 21.41 7.35 -1.42
N LYS A 634 20.47 7.65 -2.32
CA LYS A 634 20.33 8.96 -2.99
C LYS A 634 19.20 9.81 -2.43
N ARG A 635 18.39 9.29 -1.48
CA ARG A 635 17.27 10.05 -0.92
C ARG A 635 17.75 11.34 -0.26
N GLN A 636 17.00 12.40 -0.51
CA GLN A 636 17.19 13.67 0.16
C GLN A 636 16.47 13.66 1.51
N PHE A 637 17.20 14.06 2.54
CA PHE A 637 16.68 14.27 3.89
C PHE A 637 16.92 15.73 4.24
N TYR A 638 15.86 16.45 4.55
CA TYR A 638 15.94 17.87 4.88
C TYR A 638 16.56 18.07 6.26
N THR A 639 17.63 18.87 6.31
CA THR A 639 18.27 19.28 7.58
C THR A 639 17.35 20.19 8.37
N LEU A 640 17.66 20.41 9.66
CA LEU A 640 16.89 21.30 10.51
C LEU A 640 16.84 22.73 9.94
N GLU A 641 17.95 23.23 9.40
CA GLU A 641 18.06 24.54 8.77
C GLU A 641 17.12 24.67 7.57
N GLN A 642 17.15 23.71 6.63
CA GLN A 642 16.25 23.67 5.48
C GLN A 642 14.76 23.54 5.84
N GLN A 643 14.47 22.92 6.99
CA GLN A 643 13.12 22.85 7.53
C GLN A 643 12.67 24.19 8.11
N THR A 644 13.60 24.98 8.68
CA THR A 644 13.33 26.30 9.29
C THR A 644 13.09 27.36 8.23
N GLU A 645 13.90 27.39 7.17
CA GLU A 645 13.76 28.35 6.06
C GLU A 645 12.32 28.38 5.48
N LEU A 646 11.69 27.22 5.40
CA LEU A 646 10.33 27.11 4.90
C LEU A 646 9.28 27.86 5.74
N ILE A 647 9.52 28.02 7.04
CA ILE A 647 8.60 28.64 7.97
C ILE A 647 8.76 30.15 7.97
N ASP A 648 9.99 30.62 7.75
CA ASP A 648 10.38 32.03 7.82
C ASP A 648 10.17 32.80 6.50
N GLU A 649 10.02 32.10 5.35
CA GLU A 649 9.83 32.72 4.01
C GLU A 649 8.63 33.67 3.93
N LYS A 650 7.63 33.60 4.82
CA LYS A 650 6.47 34.51 4.83
C LYS A 650 6.55 35.68 5.80
N GLU A 651 7.39 35.64 6.79
CA GLU A 651 7.59 36.82 7.65
C GLU A 651 8.33 37.95 6.88
N ASN A 652 9.12 37.58 5.87
CA ASN A 652 9.86 38.52 5.03
C ASN A 652 9.12 38.95 3.73
N SER A 653 7.99 38.34 3.36
CA SER A 653 7.23 38.72 2.17
C SER A 653 6.10 39.71 2.46
N ASN A 654 5.95 40.17 3.69
CA ASN A 654 5.01 41.21 4.12
C ASN A 654 5.72 42.52 4.53
N GLU A 655 7.04 42.68 4.26
CA GLU A 655 7.74 43.94 4.17
C GLU A 655 7.99 44.30 2.69
#